data_181eceb3ab1172df25351a118523e04b
#
_entry.id   181eceb3ab1172df25351a118523e04b
#
_cell.length_a   1.000
_cell.length_b   1.000
_cell.length_c   1.000
_cell.angle_alpha   90.00
_cell.angle_beta   90.00
_cell.angle_gamma   90.00
#
_symmetry.space_group_name_H-M   'P 1'
#
loop_
_entity.id
_entity.type
_entity.pdbx_description
1 polymer ?
#
loop_
_entity_poly.entity_id
_entity_poly.type
_entity_poly.pdbx_seq_one_letter_code
_entity_poly.pdbx_strand_id
1 'polypeptide(L)'
;HGWIGQSEAEAAARFGLGIHHPGFHLIVIGEPGCGRTSLMLRLMHEYAAKLPVPRDMLYLHNFDNPDKPLALRVQAGSGAKLRLAMDQFIRALVKTMPSIINDAVAIESMLEKAFADIKAQIKIENGELQKFESYLMALRQDIFDSLEVFQPAQSATANAVELALPADGDGLLESYLLRFRANLLVDHRQQIEAPVIYDDDPTFQSLFGSFESGSDQSSNLPEFLRLRAGNLLRADGGMLMLHLRDIHNDHQNGPQILEKLHRFLRNGRVQIEEAVSHGGQTSLVHAVSDPVQVQVRLVLVATREEFYQLQDEAEEFAHFFNVKVDFTDDFLADNSIYQSLATYIAERCEHFALPHFSAEAVATVLKTMHRWVEDKTYISSRLASLQQLILASATEARQRAADGKLLLIEKVDVDAVLQANYKRHRSPEMQLLRSIVDGDLMIRLQGQVVGQINGLTHIDLGDAGFGSPVRITARCFAGEDGVINIDREVEMTGPNHDKGLFILQSWLSASFATLTPLSLNASLVFEQEYHGVEGDSASCAELYALLSAISGLPLPQGIAVTGAMNQHGEMMAIGGVNEKIEGYFRVCKALGLDGRQGVLIPERNASHLLLNDEVIAAVQAGKFHIHTFQHVLEGAAYLTGLSAGEMDADGRYPADSVMGHVQATLERFRKIYDSNKSDE
;
A
#
# COMPACT_ATOMS: atom_id res chain seq x y z
N HIS A 1 -19.14 3.66 -14.24
CA HIS A 1 -18.26 2.60 -14.52
C HIS A 1 -17.76 1.93 -13.24
N GLY A 2 -18.10 0.65 -13.10
CA GLY A 2 -18.14 -0.05 -11.83
C GLY A 2 -16.76 -0.35 -11.25
N TRP A 3 -16.79 -0.75 -10.03
CA TRP A 3 -15.67 -1.29 -9.29
C TRP A 3 -15.40 -2.71 -9.80
N ILE A 4 -14.59 -2.84 -10.87
CA ILE A 4 -14.35 -4.11 -11.57
C ILE A 4 -13.83 -5.14 -10.57
N GLY A 5 -14.58 -6.24 -10.39
CA GLY A 5 -14.24 -7.31 -9.47
C GLY A 5 -14.28 -6.96 -7.97
N GLN A 6 -14.69 -5.74 -7.61
CA GLN A 6 -14.65 -5.21 -6.23
C GLN A 6 -16.06 -4.97 -5.65
N SER A 7 -17.01 -5.85 -5.95
CA SER A 7 -18.42 -5.67 -5.56
C SER A 7 -18.63 -5.59 -4.04
N GLU A 8 -17.89 -6.36 -3.26
CA GLU A 8 -17.98 -6.35 -1.80
C GLU A 8 -17.39 -5.07 -1.21
N ALA A 9 -16.24 -4.62 -1.73
CA ALA A 9 -15.64 -3.36 -1.33
C ALA A 9 -16.55 -2.17 -1.69
N GLU A 10 -17.17 -2.17 -2.88
CA GLU A 10 -18.15 -1.16 -3.27
C GLU A 10 -19.37 -1.16 -2.35
N ALA A 11 -19.93 -2.32 -2.03
CA ALA A 11 -21.07 -2.44 -1.13
C ALA A 11 -20.73 -1.92 0.27
N ALA A 12 -19.57 -2.28 0.81
CA ALA A 12 -19.08 -1.79 2.11
C ALA A 12 -18.88 -0.27 2.09
N ALA A 13 -18.27 0.28 1.03
CA ALA A 13 -18.05 1.71 0.90
C ALA A 13 -19.38 2.49 0.82
N ARG A 14 -20.32 2.01 0.00
CA ARG A 14 -21.67 2.60 -0.10
C ARG A 14 -22.44 2.53 1.21
N PHE A 15 -22.37 1.41 1.90
CA PHE A 15 -22.95 1.24 3.23
C PHE A 15 -22.35 2.25 4.23
N GLY A 16 -21.02 2.29 4.33
CA GLY A 16 -20.33 3.18 5.26
C GLY A 16 -20.57 4.65 5.00
N LEU A 17 -20.55 5.08 3.73
CA LEU A 17 -20.85 6.46 3.37
C LEU A 17 -22.33 6.81 3.55
N GLY A 18 -23.24 5.83 3.49
CA GLY A 18 -24.68 6.01 3.70
C GLY A 18 -25.10 6.17 5.16
N ILE A 19 -24.25 5.82 6.12
CA ILE A 19 -24.56 5.98 7.55
C ILE A 19 -24.46 7.46 7.95
N HIS A 20 -25.56 8.07 8.34
CA HIS A 20 -25.59 9.48 8.79
C HIS A 20 -25.40 9.63 10.33
N HIS A 21 -24.43 8.94 10.88
CA HIS A 21 -24.12 9.01 12.32
C HIS A 21 -22.69 9.50 12.54
N PRO A 22 -22.46 10.50 13.41
CA PRO A 22 -21.12 10.91 13.79
C PRO A 22 -20.36 9.74 14.44
N GLY A 23 -19.07 9.62 14.14
CA GLY A 23 -18.21 8.54 14.67
C GLY A 23 -18.15 7.28 13.77
N PHE A 24 -18.85 7.25 12.64
CA PHE A 24 -18.65 6.20 11.64
C PHE A 24 -17.59 6.64 10.63
N HIS A 25 -16.38 6.14 10.83
CA HIS A 25 -15.25 6.36 9.94
C HIS A 25 -14.97 5.10 9.13
N LEU A 26 -14.32 5.26 7.97
CA LEU A 26 -14.02 4.16 7.06
C LEU A 26 -12.52 3.93 6.98
N ILE A 27 -12.13 2.65 6.92
CA ILE A 27 -10.78 2.28 6.51
C ILE A 27 -10.85 1.54 5.19
N VAL A 28 -10.04 1.99 4.23
CA VAL A 28 -9.95 1.45 2.87
C VAL A 28 -8.64 0.69 2.74
N ILE A 29 -8.72 -0.61 2.57
CA ILE A 29 -7.57 -1.51 2.56
C ILE A 29 -7.40 -2.09 1.16
N GLY A 30 -6.16 -2.25 0.72
CA GLY A 30 -5.80 -2.87 -0.54
C GLY A 30 -4.38 -2.50 -0.96
N GLU A 31 -3.87 -3.19 -1.96
CA GLU A 31 -2.53 -2.90 -2.48
C GLU A 31 -2.50 -1.62 -3.33
N PRO A 32 -1.36 -0.93 -3.38
CA PRO A 32 -1.17 0.22 -4.25
C PRO A 32 -1.45 -0.13 -5.71
N GLY A 33 -2.19 0.74 -6.40
CA GLY A 33 -2.49 0.56 -7.83
C GLY A 33 -3.77 -0.21 -8.15
N CYS A 34 -4.53 -0.73 -7.16
CA CYS A 34 -5.84 -1.35 -7.38
C CYS A 34 -6.98 -0.34 -7.62
N GLY A 35 -6.70 0.96 -7.57
CA GLY A 35 -7.68 2.02 -7.81
C GLY A 35 -8.45 2.47 -6.55
N ARG A 36 -8.12 1.96 -5.37
CA ARG A 36 -8.82 2.23 -4.09
C ARG A 36 -9.04 3.71 -3.82
N THR A 37 -8.00 4.55 -3.97
CA THR A 37 -8.10 6.00 -3.72
C THR A 37 -9.03 6.69 -4.72
N SER A 38 -8.85 6.45 -6.02
CA SER A 38 -9.63 7.10 -7.07
C SER A 38 -11.10 6.69 -7.05
N LEU A 39 -11.38 5.39 -6.83
CA LEU A 39 -12.75 4.87 -6.74
C LEU A 39 -13.45 5.42 -5.50
N MET A 40 -12.76 5.45 -4.37
CA MET A 40 -13.30 5.95 -3.13
C MET A 40 -13.58 7.46 -3.19
N LEU A 41 -12.66 8.27 -3.75
CA LEU A 41 -12.86 9.71 -3.96
C LEU A 41 -14.08 9.98 -4.83
N ARG A 42 -14.23 9.25 -5.94
CA ARG A 42 -15.42 9.40 -6.81
C ARG A 42 -16.70 9.10 -6.04
N LEU A 43 -16.73 8.03 -5.26
CA LEU A 43 -17.89 7.67 -4.47
C LEU A 43 -18.16 8.69 -3.36
N MET A 44 -17.14 9.24 -2.72
CA MET A 44 -17.28 10.33 -1.76
C MET A 44 -17.96 11.56 -2.38
N HIS A 45 -17.56 11.97 -3.60
CA HIS A 45 -18.22 13.06 -4.33
C HIS A 45 -19.69 12.73 -4.67
N GLU A 46 -20.00 11.51 -5.09
CA GLU A 46 -21.39 11.08 -5.33
C GLU A 46 -22.26 11.21 -4.07
N TYR A 47 -21.70 10.96 -2.90
CA TYR A 47 -22.41 11.12 -1.62
C TYR A 47 -22.44 12.56 -1.14
N ALA A 48 -21.35 13.31 -1.33
CA ALA A 48 -21.27 14.73 -0.95
C ALA A 48 -22.31 15.57 -1.66
N ALA A 49 -22.60 15.27 -2.93
CA ALA A 49 -23.64 15.93 -3.71
C ALA A 49 -25.06 15.81 -3.12
N LYS A 50 -25.28 14.85 -2.21
CA LYS A 50 -26.56 14.63 -1.52
C LYS A 50 -26.61 15.30 -0.15
N LEU A 51 -25.48 15.80 0.35
CA LEU A 51 -25.36 16.42 1.65
C LEU A 51 -25.50 17.96 1.52
N PRO A 52 -26.04 18.63 2.55
CA PRO A 52 -26.16 20.09 2.52
C PRO A 52 -24.77 20.74 2.56
N VAL A 53 -24.66 21.92 1.94
CA VAL A 53 -23.47 22.77 2.07
C VAL A 53 -23.33 23.19 3.54
N PRO A 54 -22.15 22.96 4.17
CA PRO A 54 -21.94 23.31 5.57
C PRO A 54 -21.82 24.83 5.75
N ARG A 55 -21.79 25.24 7.04
CA ARG A 55 -21.74 26.63 7.45
C ARG A 55 -20.34 27.21 7.30
N ASP A 56 -20.24 28.50 7.00
CA ASP A 56 -19.00 29.27 7.13
C ASP A 56 -18.57 29.34 8.60
N MET A 57 -17.26 29.40 8.84
CA MET A 57 -16.69 29.51 10.17
C MET A 57 -15.79 30.72 10.27
N LEU A 58 -16.00 31.51 11.35
CA LEU A 58 -15.21 32.69 11.63
C LEU A 58 -14.69 32.64 13.08
N TYR A 59 -13.57 33.31 13.33
CA TYR A 59 -13.18 33.73 14.68
C TYR A 59 -13.38 35.25 14.83
N LEU A 60 -13.91 35.62 16.01
CA LEU A 60 -14.07 36.97 16.47
C LEU A 60 -13.24 37.16 17.74
N HIS A 61 -12.86 38.41 18.02
CA HIS A 61 -12.19 38.72 19.26
C HIS A 61 -13.09 38.42 20.46
N ASN A 62 -12.55 37.84 21.49
CA ASN A 62 -13.25 37.57 22.74
C ASN A 62 -12.84 38.65 23.75
N PHE A 63 -13.77 39.60 24.05
CA PHE A 63 -13.49 40.72 24.97
C PHE A 63 -13.37 40.29 26.43
N ASP A 64 -13.99 39.17 26.83
CA ASP A 64 -13.90 38.61 28.16
C ASP A 64 -12.60 37.79 28.38
N ASN A 65 -12.13 37.15 27.34
CA ASN A 65 -10.91 36.34 27.39
C ASN A 65 -10.17 36.40 26.02
N PRO A 66 -9.27 37.40 25.86
CA PRO A 66 -8.55 37.62 24.60
C PRO A 66 -7.77 36.40 24.06
N ASP A 67 -7.30 35.53 24.97
CA ASP A 67 -6.54 34.31 24.63
C ASP A 67 -7.42 33.20 24.05
N LYS A 68 -8.74 33.36 24.05
CA LYS A 68 -9.69 32.37 23.53
C LYS A 68 -10.66 33.00 22.55
N PRO A 69 -10.27 33.18 21.30
CA PRO A 69 -11.12 33.77 20.25
C PRO A 69 -12.46 33.04 20.11
N LEU A 70 -13.53 33.81 19.92
CA LEU A 70 -14.89 33.30 19.82
C LEU A 70 -15.12 32.68 18.45
N ALA A 71 -15.40 31.38 18.36
CA ALA A 71 -15.81 30.73 17.13
C ALA A 71 -17.30 31.00 16.84
N LEU A 72 -17.60 31.46 15.62
CA LEU A 72 -18.94 31.73 15.15
C LEU A 72 -19.23 30.98 13.85
N ARG A 73 -20.41 30.34 13.75
CA ARG A 73 -20.87 29.67 12.56
C ARG A 73 -22.05 30.43 11.95
N VAL A 74 -21.96 30.68 10.64
CA VAL A 74 -23.01 31.35 9.88
C VAL A 74 -23.35 30.56 8.64
N GLN A 75 -24.52 30.81 8.04
CA GLN A 75 -24.88 30.11 6.80
C GLN A 75 -23.86 30.38 5.69
N ALA A 76 -23.64 29.39 4.83
CA ALA A 76 -22.71 29.47 3.69
C ALA A 76 -22.87 30.78 2.91
N GLY A 77 -21.76 31.47 2.67
CA GLY A 77 -21.71 32.77 2.00
C GLY A 77 -22.06 33.97 2.89
N SER A 78 -22.51 33.76 4.13
CA SER A 78 -22.74 34.85 5.12
C SER A 78 -21.44 35.27 5.83
N GLY A 79 -20.43 34.38 5.91
CA GLY A 79 -19.16 34.70 6.54
C GLY A 79 -18.39 35.81 5.82
N ALA A 80 -18.32 35.75 4.51
CA ALA A 80 -17.71 36.81 3.70
C ALA A 80 -18.46 38.15 3.82
N LYS A 81 -19.81 38.10 3.93
CA LYS A 81 -20.64 39.29 4.14
C LYS A 81 -20.40 39.88 5.52
N LEU A 82 -20.33 39.04 6.57
CA LEU A 82 -20.01 39.48 7.92
C LEU A 82 -18.63 40.15 7.99
N ARG A 83 -17.61 39.55 7.41
CA ARG A 83 -16.27 40.15 7.34
C ARG A 83 -16.30 41.53 6.69
N LEU A 84 -16.99 41.66 5.52
CA LEU A 84 -17.11 42.90 4.82
C LEU A 84 -17.90 43.94 5.64
N ALA A 85 -19.00 43.53 6.30
CA ALA A 85 -19.81 44.41 7.14
C ALA A 85 -19.03 44.92 8.36
N MET A 86 -18.19 44.07 8.98
CA MET A 86 -17.31 44.49 10.07
C MET A 86 -16.24 45.49 9.58
N ASP A 87 -15.64 45.28 8.40
CA ASP A 87 -14.69 46.21 7.83
C ASP A 87 -15.36 47.57 7.48
N GLN A 88 -16.62 47.53 7.02
CA GLN A 88 -17.41 48.76 6.79
C GLN A 88 -17.76 49.47 8.09
N PHE A 89 -18.13 48.72 9.13
CA PHE A 89 -18.38 49.24 10.46
C PHE A 89 -17.14 49.96 11.02
N ILE A 90 -15.96 49.36 10.93
CA ILE A 90 -14.69 49.93 11.38
C ILE A 90 -14.44 51.27 10.64
N ARG A 91 -14.63 51.33 9.33
CA ARG A 91 -14.47 52.57 8.54
C ARG A 91 -15.48 53.65 8.95
N ALA A 92 -16.74 53.27 9.19
CA ALA A 92 -17.74 54.19 9.66
C ALA A 92 -17.41 54.72 11.06
N LEU A 93 -16.94 53.86 11.94
CA LEU A 93 -16.51 54.22 13.28
C LEU A 93 -15.37 55.26 13.28
N VAL A 94 -14.31 55.04 12.52
CA VAL A 94 -13.18 55.96 12.36
C VAL A 94 -13.65 57.31 11.84
N LYS A 95 -14.56 57.32 10.89
CA LYS A 95 -15.06 58.55 10.26
C LYS A 95 -15.97 59.37 11.17
N THR A 96 -16.85 58.71 11.94
CA THR A 96 -17.95 59.35 12.68
C THR A 96 -17.61 59.67 14.13
N MET A 97 -16.84 58.77 14.80
CA MET A 97 -16.52 58.90 16.23
C MET A 97 -15.92 60.25 16.62
N PRO A 98 -14.96 60.83 15.90
CA PRO A 98 -14.36 62.12 16.30
C PRO A 98 -15.37 63.26 16.41
N SER A 99 -16.49 63.17 15.67
CA SER A 99 -17.50 64.21 15.66
C SER A 99 -18.57 64.06 16.72
N ILE A 100 -18.77 62.83 17.30
CA ILE A 100 -19.83 62.52 18.27
C ILE A 100 -19.29 62.04 19.61
N ILE A 101 -17.97 62.08 19.82
CA ILE A 101 -17.29 61.44 20.99
C ILE A 101 -17.82 61.96 22.33
N ASN A 102 -18.31 63.17 22.40
CA ASN A 102 -18.87 63.79 23.64
C ASN A 102 -20.40 63.62 23.79
N ASP A 103 -21.04 62.94 22.83
CA ASP A 103 -22.49 62.69 22.85
C ASP A 103 -22.78 61.19 22.90
N ALA A 104 -22.95 60.67 24.14
CA ALA A 104 -23.22 59.27 24.39
C ALA A 104 -24.50 58.76 23.67
N VAL A 105 -25.51 59.60 23.51
CA VAL A 105 -26.76 59.24 22.82
C VAL A 105 -26.54 59.09 21.31
N ALA A 106 -25.74 59.97 20.74
CA ALA A 106 -25.38 59.85 19.34
C ALA A 106 -24.51 58.63 19.05
N ILE A 107 -23.56 58.31 19.91
CA ILE A 107 -22.75 57.07 19.84
C ILE A 107 -23.66 55.82 19.92
N GLU A 108 -24.57 55.78 20.89
CA GLU A 108 -25.52 54.68 21.03
C GLU A 108 -26.35 54.45 19.77
N SER A 109 -26.99 55.53 19.30
CA SER A 109 -27.81 55.47 18.08
C SER A 109 -27.04 55.02 16.83
N MET A 110 -25.77 55.45 16.71
CA MET A 110 -24.89 55.00 15.62
C MET A 110 -24.58 53.53 15.71
N LEU A 111 -24.21 53.02 16.91
CA LEU A 111 -23.90 51.60 17.16
C LEU A 111 -25.13 50.72 16.93
N GLU A 112 -26.28 51.08 17.46
CA GLU A 112 -27.54 50.35 17.28
C GLU A 112 -27.87 50.20 15.78
N LYS A 113 -27.77 51.26 15.03
CA LYS A 113 -28.02 51.23 13.57
C LYS A 113 -26.99 50.33 12.87
N ALA A 114 -25.72 50.48 13.16
CA ALA A 114 -24.70 49.69 12.55
C ALA A 114 -24.84 48.17 12.86
N PHE A 115 -25.20 47.83 14.07
CA PHE A 115 -25.44 46.44 14.48
C PHE A 115 -26.69 45.84 13.83
N ALA A 116 -27.74 46.65 13.70
CA ALA A 116 -28.94 46.24 12.93
C ALA A 116 -28.60 45.97 11.44
N ASP A 117 -27.79 46.83 10.82
CA ASP A 117 -27.37 46.70 9.44
C ASP A 117 -26.48 45.46 9.24
N ILE A 118 -25.56 45.15 10.20
CA ILE A 118 -24.76 43.94 10.17
C ILE A 118 -25.64 42.70 10.28
N LYS A 119 -26.56 42.66 11.26
CA LYS A 119 -27.48 41.53 11.45
C LYS A 119 -28.38 41.29 10.20
N ALA A 120 -28.80 42.33 9.54
CA ALA A 120 -29.65 42.22 8.33
C ALA A 120 -28.90 41.58 7.13
N GLN A 121 -27.58 41.68 7.06
CA GLN A 121 -26.75 41.15 5.95
C GLN A 121 -26.40 39.70 6.07
N ILE A 122 -26.52 39.11 7.28
CA ILE A 122 -26.08 37.72 7.57
C ILE A 122 -27.27 36.84 7.89
N LYS A 123 -27.14 35.55 7.52
CA LYS A 123 -28.06 34.50 7.95
C LYS A 123 -27.39 33.65 9.00
N ILE A 124 -27.98 33.63 10.19
CA ILE A 124 -27.43 32.92 11.35
C ILE A 124 -28.56 32.20 12.07
N GLU A 125 -28.27 31.03 12.63
CA GLU A 125 -29.26 30.24 13.39
C GLU A 125 -29.38 30.73 14.84
N ASN A 126 -30.52 30.44 15.47
CA ASN A 126 -30.86 30.99 16.79
C ASN A 126 -29.78 30.80 17.86
N GLY A 127 -29.14 29.64 17.96
CA GLY A 127 -28.08 29.38 18.95
C GLY A 127 -26.82 30.21 18.75
N GLU A 128 -26.38 30.34 17.50
CA GLU A 128 -25.23 31.16 17.10
C GLU A 128 -25.61 32.67 17.11
N LEU A 129 -26.88 33.00 16.86
CA LEU A 129 -27.38 34.37 16.95
C LEU A 129 -27.22 34.95 18.35
N GLN A 130 -27.61 34.21 19.39
CA GLN A 130 -27.42 34.66 20.78
C GLN A 130 -25.93 34.91 21.10
N LYS A 131 -25.07 34.06 20.64
CA LYS A 131 -23.61 34.18 20.79
C LYS A 131 -23.09 35.45 20.11
N PHE A 132 -23.58 35.70 18.89
CA PHE A 132 -23.21 36.90 18.15
C PHE A 132 -23.78 38.17 18.76
N GLU A 133 -24.99 38.15 19.31
CA GLU A 133 -25.58 39.27 20.04
C GLU A 133 -24.78 39.61 21.32
N SER A 134 -24.35 38.58 22.06
CA SER A 134 -23.46 38.76 23.22
C SER A 134 -22.13 39.39 22.81
N TYR A 135 -21.58 38.97 21.68
CA TYR A 135 -20.37 39.57 21.10
C TYR A 135 -20.56 41.05 20.77
N LEU A 136 -21.69 41.43 20.14
CA LEU A 136 -21.97 42.82 19.80
C LEU A 136 -22.19 43.71 21.04
N MET A 137 -22.77 43.15 22.12
CA MET A 137 -22.89 43.85 23.40
C MET A 137 -21.52 44.07 24.04
N ALA A 138 -20.63 43.07 24.02
CA ALA A 138 -19.28 43.21 24.54
C ALA A 138 -18.46 44.21 23.70
N LEU A 139 -18.59 44.18 22.39
CA LEU A 139 -17.99 45.14 21.46
C LEU A 139 -18.45 46.56 21.75
N ARG A 140 -19.75 46.74 21.99
CA ARG A 140 -20.31 48.04 22.36
C ARG A 140 -19.66 48.52 23.68
N GLN A 141 -19.60 47.68 24.68
CA GLN A 141 -19.02 48.06 25.99
C GLN A 141 -17.54 48.44 25.84
N ASP A 142 -16.76 47.67 25.09
CA ASP A 142 -15.33 47.96 24.82
C ASP A 142 -15.13 49.32 24.13
N ILE A 143 -16.04 49.71 23.23
CA ILE A 143 -16.01 51.04 22.57
C ILE A 143 -16.27 52.15 23.58
N PHE A 144 -17.26 51.99 24.49
CA PHE A 144 -17.55 52.97 25.52
C PHE A 144 -16.43 53.09 26.56
N ASP A 145 -15.78 51.97 26.88
CA ASP A 145 -14.68 51.97 27.87
C ASP A 145 -13.38 52.56 27.28
N SER A 146 -13.26 52.63 25.94
CA SER A 146 -12.03 53.06 25.25
C SER A 146 -12.26 54.31 24.37
N LEU A 147 -13.19 55.19 24.69
CA LEU A 147 -13.51 56.41 23.90
C LEU A 147 -12.27 57.31 23.69
N GLU A 148 -11.35 57.34 24.65
CA GLU A 148 -10.12 58.12 24.56
C GLU A 148 -9.23 57.76 23.34
N VAL A 149 -9.28 56.55 22.86
CA VAL A 149 -8.52 56.09 21.67
C VAL A 149 -8.97 56.80 20.38
N PHE A 150 -10.20 57.28 20.33
CA PHE A 150 -10.78 58.00 19.20
C PHE A 150 -10.60 59.53 19.28
N GLN A 151 -10.00 60.06 20.36
CA GLN A 151 -9.72 61.49 20.44
C GLN A 151 -8.57 61.87 19.50
N PRO A 152 -8.75 62.91 18.67
CA PRO A 152 -7.63 63.39 17.90
C PRO A 152 -6.48 63.83 18.80
N ALA A 153 -5.26 63.38 18.49
CA ALA A 153 -4.08 63.75 19.26
C ALA A 153 -4.05 65.29 19.35
N GLN A 154 -4.30 65.83 20.58
CA GLN A 154 -4.15 67.27 20.81
C GLN A 154 -2.68 67.62 20.54
N SER A 155 -2.46 68.50 19.58
CA SER A 155 -1.15 69.07 19.32
C SER A 155 -0.50 69.54 20.61
N ALA A 156 0.50 68.82 21.09
CA ALA A 156 1.29 69.22 22.24
C ALA A 156 1.79 70.65 22.01
N THR A 157 1.35 71.57 22.86
CA THR A 157 1.82 72.91 22.89
C THR A 157 3.36 72.96 22.92
N ALA A 158 3.93 73.70 21.98
CA ALA A 158 5.31 73.95 21.85
C ALA A 158 5.94 74.44 23.17
N ASN A 159 6.69 73.58 23.84
CA ASN A 159 7.79 73.86 24.73
C ASN A 159 8.26 72.62 25.48
N ALA A 160 8.93 71.74 24.80
CA ALA A 160 9.95 70.85 25.37
C ALA A 160 10.83 70.33 24.24
N VAL A 161 12.00 70.86 24.19
CA VAL A 161 13.14 70.38 23.40
C VAL A 161 13.61 69.06 24.05
N GLU A 162 13.93 68.14 23.17
CA GLU A 162 14.69 66.91 23.39
C GLU A 162 13.91 65.65 23.79
N LEU A 163 14.02 64.79 22.87
CA LEU A 163 13.83 63.35 22.69
C LEU A 163 12.63 62.99 21.81
N ALA A 164 12.93 62.99 20.49
CA ALA A 164 12.02 62.48 19.43
C ALA A 164 11.82 60.99 19.61
N LEU A 165 10.65 60.60 20.10
CA LEU A 165 10.00 59.36 19.76
C LEU A 165 8.87 59.69 18.77
N PRO A 166 8.66 58.89 17.69
CA PRO A 166 7.60 59.16 16.73
C PRO A 166 6.23 59.17 17.44
N ALA A 167 5.37 60.10 17.04
CA ALA A 167 4.00 60.22 17.53
C ALA A 167 3.16 59.06 17.00
N ASP A 168 3.08 57.94 17.72
CA ASP A 168 2.38 56.71 17.40
C ASP A 168 0.88 56.77 17.72
N GLY A 169 0.23 57.91 17.67
CA GLY A 169 -1.21 58.00 17.86
C GLY A 169 -2.05 57.23 16.86
N ASP A 170 -1.59 57.20 15.60
CA ASP A 170 -2.26 56.44 14.52
C ASP A 170 -2.06 54.92 14.70
N GLY A 171 -0.95 54.44 15.19
CA GLY A 171 -0.65 53.05 15.44
C GLY A 171 -1.51 52.42 16.56
N LEU A 172 -1.79 53.20 17.62
CA LEU A 172 -2.66 52.73 18.72
C LEU A 172 -4.10 52.54 18.27
N LEU A 173 -4.65 53.50 17.52
CA LEU A 173 -6.00 53.39 16.99
C LEU A 173 -6.14 52.23 16.00
N GLU A 174 -5.17 52.06 15.11
CA GLU A 174 -5.16 50.94 14.15
C GLU A 174 -5.10 49.58 14.88
N SER A 175 -4.21 49.43 15.85
CA SER A 175 -4.09 48.21 16.67
C SER A 175 -5.39 47.92 17.43
N TYR A 176 -6.04 48.95 18.00
CA TYR A 176 -7.31 48.82 18.67
C TYR A 176 -8.43 48.33 17.76
N LEU A 177 -8.53 48.91 16.56
CA LEU A 177 -9.59 48.58 15.59
C LEU A 177 -9.42 47.19 14.96
N LEU A 178 -8.21 46.64 14.93
CA LEU A 178 -7.97 45.28 14.45
C LEU A 178 -8.75 44.24 15.26
N ARG A 179 -9.07 44.49 16.54
CA ARG A 179 -9.87 43.61 17.39
C ARG A 179 -11.31 43.43 16.90
N PHE A 180 -11.82 44.38 16.13
CA PHE A 180 -13.18 44.37 15.62
C PHE A 180 -13.30 43.65 14.27
N ARG A 181 -12.20 43.24 13.66
CA ARG A 181 -12.22 42.46 12.42
C ARG A 181 -12.70 41.03 12.67
N ALA A 182 -13.27 40.42 11.65
CA ALA A 182 -13.65 39.02 11.65
C ALA A 182 -12.63 38.21 10.82
N ASN A 183 -12.08 37.15 11.42
CA ASN A 183 -11.24 36.18 10.70
C ASN A 183 -12.11 35.07 10.10
N LEU A 184 -12.30 35.11 8.77
CA LEU A 184 -13.03 34.06 8.04
C LEU A 184 -12.09 32.88 7.80
N LEU A 185 -12.27 31.82 8.58
CA LEU A 185 -11.47 30.60 8.54
C LEU A 185 -11.89 29.65 7.42
N VAL A 186 -13.19 29.41 7.29
CA VAL A 186 -13.76 28.50 6.29
C VAL A 186 -14.87 29.22 5.55
N ASP A 187 -14.76 29.26 4.24
CA ASP A 187 -15.67 29.97 3.32
C ASP A 187 -16.26 28.98 2.30
N HIS A 188 -17.54 28.70 2.44
CA HIS A 188 -18.28 27.78 1.57
C HIS A 188 -19.16 28.49 0.52
N ARG A 189 -19.00 29.79 0.28
CA ARG A 189 -19.86 30.58 -0.66
C ARG A 189 -19.86 30.06 -2.10
N GLN A 190 -18.80 29.38 -2.53
CA GLN A 190 -18.68 28.82 -3.89
C GLN A 190 -19.00 27.33 -3.95
N GLN A 191 -19.21 26.68 -2.82
CA GLN A 191 -19.52 25.26 -2.77
C GLN A 191 -21.00 25.01 -3.02
N ILE A 192 -21.29 23.95 -3.77
CA ILE A 192 -22.65 23.48 -4.07
C ILE A 192 -22.99 22.17 -3.38
N GLU A 193 -21.99 21.54 -2.78
CA GLU A 193 -22.06 20.23 -2.09
C GLU A 193 -21.20 20.25 -0.83
N ALA A 194 -21.31 19.22 0.01
CA ALA A 194 -20.44 19.06 1.16
C ALA A 194 -18.97 18.90 0.74
N PRO A 195 -18.01 19.35 1.54
CA PRO A 195 -16.59 19.25 1.19
C PRO A 195 -16.10 17.81 1.15
N VAL A 196 -15.37 17.47 0.10
CA VAL A 196 -14.56 16.26 -0.01
C VAL A 196 -13.11 16.68 -0.14
N ILE A 197 -12.32 16.40 0.88
CA ILE A 197 -10.91 16.77 0.92
C ILE A 197 -10.08 15.51 0.88
N TYR A 198 -9.14 15.45 -0.03
CA TYR A 198 -8.05 14.48 -0.04
C TYR A 198 -6.76 15.23 0.28
N ASP A 199 -6.17 14.90 1.44
CA ASP A 199 -4.88 15.44 1.85
C ASP A 199 -3.80 14.41 1.50
N ASP A 200 -3.03 14.72 0.48
CA ASP A 200 -1.97 13.88 -0.09
C ASP A 200 -0.61 14.14 0.58
N ASP A 201 -0.52 15.17 1.44
CA ASP A 201 0.66 15.48 2.27
C ASP A 201 0.22 15.92 3.68
N PRO A 202 -0.31 14.98 4.50
CA PRO A 202 -0.88 15.29 5.79
C PRO A 202 0.20 15.70 6.81
N THR A 203 0.32 16.99 7.02
CA THR A 203 1.15 17.55 8.09
C THR A 203 0.31 17.93 9.32
N PHE A 204 0.94 18.14 10.45
CA PHE A 204 0.23 18.62 11.64
C PHE A 204 -0.54 19.92 11.36
N GLN A 205 0.08 20.85 10.62
CA GLN A 205 -0.52 22.13 10.29
C GLN A 205 -1.62 22.01 9.22
N SER A 206 -1.42 21.16 8.19
CA SER A 206 -2.46 20.96 7.16
C SER A 206 -3.72 20.35 7.74
N LEU A 207 -3.60 19.45 8.72
CA LEU A 207 -4.75 18.77 9.33
C LEU A 207 -5.46 19.61 10.40
N PHE A 208 -4.72 20.17 11.34
CA PHE A 208 -5.29 20.79 12.55
C PHE A 208 -5.34 22.32 12.50
N GLY A 209 -4.70 22.91 11.51
CA GLY A 209 -4.56 24.35 11.39
C GLY A 209 -3.22 24.86 11.90
N SER A 210 -2.96 26.11 11.60
CA SER A 210 -1.70 26.78 11.93
C SER A 210 -1.91 28.18 12.45
N PHE A 211 -0.89 28.67 13.11
CA PHE A 211 -0.77 30.04 13.55
C PHE A 211 0.34 30.71 12.71
N GLU A 212 0.00 31.78 12.00
CA GLU A 212 0.98 32.53 11.21
C GLU A 212 1.91 33.31 12.12
N SER A 213 3.12 32.82 12.33
CA SER A 213 4.19 33.58 12.99
C SER A 213 4.69 34.65 12.04
N GLY A 214 4.40 35.92 12.31
CA GLY A 214 4.97 37.03 11.53
C GLY A 214 6.48 37.03 11.67
N SER A 215 7.20 37.05 10.55
CA SER A 215 8.66 37.15 10.51
C SER A 215 9.18 38.56 10.90
N ASP A 216 8.29 39.54 10.98
CA ASP A 216 8.56 40.87 11.43
C ASP A 216 7.96 41.11 12.82
N GLN A 217 8.83 41.48 13.78
CA GLN A 217 8.43 41.91 15.12
C GLN A 217 7.51 43.17 15.13
N SER A 218 7.15 43.68 13.96
CA SER A 218 6.31 44.86 13.76
C SER A 218 4.87 44.58 13.38
N SER A 219 4.41 43.33 13.24
CA SER A 219 2.99 43.09 12.98
C SER A 219 2.16 43.02 14.28
N ASN A 220 1.59 44.16 14.66
CA ASN A 220 0.62 44.29 15.77
C ASN A 220 -0.74 43.62 15.48
N LEU A 221 -0.76 42.55 14.68
CA LEU A 221 -1.99 41.81 14.39
C LEU A 221 -2.42 40.95 15.59
N PRO A 222 -3.65 41.10 16.06
CA PRO A 222 -4.22 40.22 17.08
C PRO A 222 -4.08 38.73 16.71
N GLU A 223 -3.82 37.87 17.69
CA GLU A 223 -3.56 36.45 17.48
C GLU A 223 -4.66 35.76 16.71
N PHE A 224 -5.93 36.03 17.00
CA PHE A 224 -7.05 35.39 16.33
C PHE A 224 -7.11 35.65 14.81
N LEU A 225 -6.55 36.76 14.32
CA LEU A 225 -6.46 37.06 12.87
C LEU A 225 -5.37 36.26 12.15
N ARG A 226 -4.45 35.69 12.92
CA ARG A 226 -3.32 34.90 12.41
C ARG A 226 -3.64 33.39 12.35
N LEU A 227 -4.81 32.97 12.82
CA LEU A 227 -5.26 31.59 12.77
C LEU A 227 -5.66 31.19 11.35
N ARG A 228 -5.26 29.98 10.93
CA ARG A 228 -5.60 29.35 9.64
C ARG A 228 -6.23 28.00 9.88
N ALA A 229 -7.31 27.73 9.14
CA ALA A 229 -8.02 26.46 9.22
C ALA A 229 -7.21 25.30 8.64
N GLY A 230 -7.14 24.20 9.38
CA GLY A 230 -6.69 22.91 8.85
C GLY A 230 -7.80 22.17 8.12
N ASN A 231 -7.43 21.05 7.47
CA ASN A 231 -8.33 20.27 6.64
C ASN A 231 -9.49 19.63 7.44
N LEU A 232 -9.31 19.34 8.73
CA LEU A 232 -10.41 18.91 9.60
C LEU A 232 -11.50 19.97 9.75
N LEU A 233 -11.13 21.24 9.92
CA LEU A 233 -12.07 22.34 9.97
C LEU A 233 -12.72 22.61 8.59
N ARG A 234 -11.94 22.54 7.52
CA ARG A 234 -12.43 22.74 6.15
C ARG A 234 -13.36 21.62 5.69
N ALA A 235 -13.19 20.40 6.23
CA ALA A 235 -14.03 19.26 5.92
C ALA A 235 -15.29 19.16 6.81
N ASP A 236 -15.55 20.12 7.69
CA ASP A 236 -16.73 20.12 8.57
C ASP A 236 -18.04 19.95 7.76
N GLY A 237 -18.87 19.00 8.14
CA GLY A 237 -20.07 18.60 7.42
C GLY A 237 -19.83 17.70 6.22
N GLY A 238 -18.57 17.33 5.92
CA GLY A 238 -18.18 16.53 4.77
C GLY A 238 -17.24 15.37 5.11
N MET A 239 -16.26 15.17 4.23
CA MET A 239 -15.36 13.99 4.29
C MET A 239 -13.92 14.40 4.07
N LEU A 240 -13.01 13.75 4.82
CA LEU A 240 -11.56 13.89 4.71
C LEU A 240 -10.93 12.52 4.46
N MET A 241 -10.15 12.40 3.39
CA MET A 241 -9.38 11.19 3.06
C MET A 241 -7.91 11.43 3.33
N LEU A 242 -7.26 10.44 3.97
CA LEU A 242 -5.84 10.42 4.32
C LEU A 242 -5.24 9.07 3.98
N HIS A 243 -3.97 9.03 3.60
CA HIS A 243 -3.19 7.79 3.55
C HIS A 243 -2.42 7.58 4.85
N LEU A 244 -2.56 6.41 5.45
CA LEU A 244 -1.86 6.04 6.69
C LEU A 244 -0.34 6.05 6.51
N ARG A 245 0.13 5.59 5.34
CA ARG A 245 1.56 5.60 4.99
C ARG A 245 2.19 6.98 5.08
N ASP A 246 1.50 8.02 4.60
CA ASP A 246 2.05 9.38 4.58
C ASP A 246 2.23 9.93 5.99
N ILE A 247 1.32 9.55 6.92
CA ILE A 247 1.46 9.87 8.34
C ILE A 247 2.61 9.07 8.98
N HIS A 248 2.72 7.76 8.71
CA HIS A 248 3.78 6.91 9.28
C HIS A 248 5.18 7.28 8.77
N ASN A 249 5.31 7.74 7.52
CA ASN A 249 6.59 8.15 6.95
C ASN A 249 7.13 9.46 7.56
N ASP A 250 6.28 10.28 8.16
CA ASP A 250 6.73 11.42 8.96
C ASP A 250 7.16 10.97 10.36
N HIS A 251 8.38 10.46 10.46
CA HIS A 251 8.93 9.94 11.72
C HIS A 251 9.01 10.96 12.86
N GLN A 252 8.98 12.27 12.54
CA GLN A 252 9.05 13.32 13.54
C GLN A 252 7.67 13.71 14.08
N ASN A 253 6.68 13.87 13.21
CA ASN A 253 5.36 14.39 13.57
C ASN A 253 4.26 13.33 13.49
N GLY A 254 4.47 12.21 12.78
CA GLY A 254 3.46 11.16 12.59
C GLY A 254 2.81 10.67 13.89
N PRO A 255 3.59 10.32 14.93
CA PRO A 255 3.02 9.91 16.21
C PRO A 255 2.13 10.99 16.87
N GLN A 256 2.51 12.28 16.75
CA GLN A 256 1.73 13.40 17.26
C GLN A 256 0.45 13.61 16.44
N ILE A 257 0.52 13.43 15.13
CA ILE A 257 -0.64 13.50 14.25
C ILE A 257 -1.64 12.40 14.62
N LEU A 258 -1.20 11.16 14.78
CA LEU A 258 -2.04 10.02 15.16
C LEU A 258 -2.68 10.24 16.54
N GLU A 259 -1.91 10.72 17.54
CA GLU A 259 -2.43 11.02 18.87
C GLU A 259 -3.51 12.11 18.84
N LYS A 260 -3.29 13.17 18.06
CA LYS A 260 -4.28 14.26 17.95
C LYS A 260 -5.50 13.84 17.14
N LEU A 261 -5.34 13.02 16.08
CA LEU A 261 -6.46 12.39 15.37
C LEU A 261 -7.26 11.48 16.31
N HIS A 262 -6.61 10.71 17.17
CA HIS A 262 -7.29 9.89 18.17
C HIS A 262 -8.14 10.73 19.12
N ARG A 263 -7.60 11.84 19.64
CA ARG A 263 -8.36 12.77 20.47
C ARG A 263 -9.55 13.36 19.71
N PHE A 264 -9.35 13.72 18.43
CA PHE A 264 -10.44 14.20 17.57
C PHE A 264 -11.52 13.13 17.37
N LEU A 265 -11.16 11.90 17.03
CA LEU A 265 -12.11 10.79 16.83
C LEU A 265 -12.96 10.52 18.07
N ARG A 266 -12.36 10.63 19.27
CA ARG A 266 -13.04 10.44 20.55
C ARG A 266 -13.98 11.58 20.92
N ASN A 267 -13.60 12.84 20.65
CA ASN A 267 -14.28 14.02 21.17
C ASN A 267 -15.07 14.80 20.11
N GLY A 268 -14.77 14.61 18.82
CA GLY A 268 -15.33 15.37 17.71
C GLY A 268 -14.94 16.85 17.72
N ARG A 269 -13.83 17.21 18.38
CA ARG A 269 -13.40 18.60 18.56
C ARG A 269 -12.05 18.84 17.95
N VAL A 270 -11.91 19.97 17.27
CA VAL A 270 -10.65 20.47 16.74
C VAL A 270 -10.29 21.78 17.41
N GLN A 271 -9.03 21.90 17.80
CA GLN A 271 -8.45 23.11 18.38
C GLN A 271 -7.14 23.42 17.66
N ILE A 272 -6.95 24.67 17.25
CA ILE A 272 -5.69 25.11 16.67
C ILE A 272 -4.71 25.33 17.82
N GLU A 273 -3.54 24.71 17.68
CA GLU A 273 -2.48 24.71 18.68
C GLU A 273 -1.19 25.21 18.04
N GLU A 274 -0.43 25.99 18.78
CA GLU A 274 0.90 26.41 18.34
C GLU A 274 1.94 25.41 18.84
N ALA A 275 2.74 24.88 17.92
CA ALA A 275 3.88 24.05 18.28
C ALA A 275 5.09 24.95 18.60
N VAL A 276 5.42 25.09 19.88
CA VAL A 276 6.60 25.86 20.30
C VAL A 276 7.83 24.96 20.30
N SER A 277 8.73 25.19 19.35
CA SER A 277 10.02 24.51 19.30
C SER A 277 11.07 25.29 20.08
N HIS A 278 11.51 24.77 21.22
CA HIS A 278 12.67 25.27 21.95
C HIS A 278 13.80 24.24 21.90
N GLY A 279 14.85 24.52 21.13
CA GLY A 279 16.13 23.83 21.23
C GLY A 279 16.10 22.32 20.94
N GLY A 280 15.31 21.85 19.96
CA GLY A 280 15.29 20.44 19.56
C GLY A 280 14.38 19.53 20.41
N GLN A 281 13.67 20.06 21.38
CA GLN A 281 12.59 19.38 22.07
C GLN A 281 11.28 20.14 21.87
N THR A 282 10.28 19.48 21.32
CA THR A 282 8.92 19.99 21.18
C THR A 282 8.28 19.98 22.58
N SER A 283 8.20 21.12 23.22
CA SER A 283 7.59 21.27 24.55
C SER A 283 6.60 22.41 24.55
N LEU A 284 5.42 22.13 25.09
CA LEU A 284 4.30 23.02 25.33
C LEU A 284 3.55 23.47 24.05
N VAL A 285 2.49 22.73 23.79
CA VAL A 285 1.42 23.16 22.89
C VAL A 285 0.56 24.16 23.62
N HIS A 286 0.57 25.43 23.21
CA HIS A 286 -0.40 26.41 23.66
C HIS A 286 -1.65 26.33 22.77
N ALA A 287 -2.81 26.21 23.39
CA ALA A 287 -4.08 26.30 22.71
C ALA A 287 -4.36 27.79 22.37
N VAL A 288 -4.41 28.08 21.08
CA VAL A 288 -4.57 29.46 20.56
C VAL A 288 -6.01 29.75 20.16
N SER A 289 -6.92 28.77 20.28
CA SER A 289 -8.34 28.92 19.94
C SER A 289 -9.24 28.14 20.88
N ASP A 290 -10.52 28.51 20.96
CA ASP A 290 -11.52 27.63 21.56
C ASP A 290 -11.67 26.33 20.73
N PRO A 291 -11.90 25.17 21.41
CA PRO A 291 -12.17 23.94 20.72
C PRO A 291 -13.52 24.02 19.98
N VAL A 292 -13.50 23.69 18.69
CA VAL A 292 -14.69 23.70 17.82
C VAL A 292 -15.17 22.27 17.60
N GLN A 293 -16.47 22.02 17.82
CA GLN A 293 -17.09 20.75 17.47
C GLN A 293 -17.21 20.67 15.96
N VAL A 294 -16.68 19.61 15.33
CA VAL A 294 -16.77 19.37 13.89
C VAL A 294 -17.31 17.98 13.61
N GLN A 295 -17.99 17.84 12.48
CA GLN A 295 -18.58 16.60 12.02
C GLN A 295 -17.91 16.22 10.68
N VAL A 296 -16.80 15.50 10.77
CA VAL A 296 -16.04 15.06 9.60
C VAL A 296 -16.05 13.54 9.56
N ARG A 297 -16.37 12.98 8.40
CA ARG A 297 -16.15 11.55 8.14
C ARG A 297 -14.73 11.35 7.66
N LEU A 298 -13.94 10.67 8.45
CA LEU A 298 -12.57 10.31 8.11
C LEU A 298 -12.58 9.02 7.28
N VAL A 299 -11.85 9.04 6.16
CA VAL A 299 -11.59 7.88 5.30
C VAL A 299 -10.08 7.66 5.29
N LEU A 300 -9.63 6.61 5.97
CA LEU A 300 -8.23 6.26 6.07
C LEU A 300 -7.90 5.20 5.02
N VAL A 301 -6.87 5.42 4.21
CA VAL A 301 -6.41 4.48 3.18
C VAL A 301 -5.11 3.83 3.65
N ALA A 302 -5.06 2.50 3.64
CA ALA A 302 -3.93 1.72 4.11
C ALA A 302 -3.68 0.49 3.24
N THR A 303 -2.49 -0.08 3.30
CA THR A 303 -2.27 -1.47 2.88
C THR A 303 -2.80 -2.43 3.94
N ARG A 304 -2.89 -3.70 3.61
CA ARG A 304 -3.31 -4.74 4.57
C ARG A 304 -2.31 -4.84 5.75
N GLU A 305 -1.03 -4.76 5.47
CA GLU A 305 0.04 -4.79 6.46
C GLU A 305 -0.04 -3.58 7.40
N GLU A 306 -0.13 -2.37 6.84
CA GLU A 306 -0.27 -1.12 7.61
C GLU A 306 -1.50 -1.14 8.54
N PHE A 307 -2.61 -1.73 8.09
CA PHE A 307 -3.81 -1.85 8.90
C PHE A 307 -3.62 -2.78 10.10
N TYR A 308 -3.03 -3.96 9.90
CA TYR A 308 -2.78 -4.89 11.00
C TYR A 308 -1.73 -4.36 11.97
N GLN A 309 -0.70 -3.68 11.47
CA GLN A 309 0.26 -2.99 12.32
C GLN A 309 -0.44 -1.91 13.17
N LEU A 310 -1.33 -1.12 12.58
CA LEU A 310 -2.12 -0.13 13.32
C LEU A 310 -2.99 -0.77 14.41
N GLN A 311 -3.58 -1.94 14.14
CA GLN A 311 -4.35 -2.68 15.15
C GLN A 311 -3.49 -3.13 16.34
N ASP A 312 -2.26 -3.57 16.07
CA ASP A 312 -1.35 -4.05 17.12
C ASP A 312 -0.77 -2.89 17.94
N GLU A 313 -0.47 -1.75 17.31
CA GLU A 313 0.16 -0.60 17.95
C GLU A 313 -0.84 0.37 18.62
N ALA A 314 -2.05 0.49 18.07
CA ALA A 314 -3.06 1.47 18.47
C ALA A 314 -4.50 0.92 18.37
N GLU A 315 -4.82 -0.12 19.11
CA GLU A 315 -6.11 -0.82 19.09
C GLU A 315 -7.30 0.15 19.26
N GLU A 316 -7.24 1.08 20.22
CA GLU A 316 -8.31 2.06 20.43
C GLU A 316 -8.54 2.96 19.21
N PHE A 317 -7.48 3.35 18.50
CA PHE A 317 -7.58 4.14 17.27
C PHE A 317 -8.25 3.35 16.15
N ALA A 318 -7.87 2.08 15.98
CA ALA A 318 -8.44 1.20 14.97
C ALA A 318 -9.95 0.98 15.16
N HIS A 319 -10.44 0.97 16.40
CA HIS A 319 -11.87 0.80 16.72
C HIS A 319 -12.79 1.94 16.22
N PHE A 320 -12.25 3.13 15.92
CA PHE A 320 -13.05 4.20 15.33
C PHE A 320 -13.41 3.96 13.87
N PHE A 321 -12.68 3.05 13.19
CA PHE A 321 -12.92 2.71 11.78
C PHE A 321 -13.87 1.51 11.68
N ASN A 322 -15.16 1.78 11.89
CA ASN A 322 -16.20 0.75 11.99
C ASN A 322 -16.55 0.09 10.66
N VAL A 323 -16.17 0.69 9.54
CA VAL A 323 -16.43 0.16 8.22
C VAL A 323 -15.12 -0.10 7.50
N LYS A 324 -14.84 -1.38 7.26
CA LYS A 324 -13.70 -1.85 6.49
C LYS A 324 -14.11 -2.02 5.03
N VAL A 325 -13.46 -1.29 4.14
CA VAL A 325 -13.58 -1.41 2.69
C VAL A 325 -12.35 -2.15 2.19
N ASP A 326 -12.48 -3.44 1.93
CA ASP A 326 -11.36 -4.34 1.63
C ASP A 326 -11.30 -4.64 0.14
N PHE A 327 -10.32 -4.08 -0.54
CA PHE A 327 -10.06 -4.34 -1.95
C PHE A 327 -9.28 -5.64 -2.10
N THR A 328 -9.76 -6.53 -2.97
CA THR A 328 -9.05 -7.77 -3.29
C THR A 328 -7.93 -7.51 -4.30
N ASP A 329 -6.85 -8.27 -4.19
CA ASP A 329 -5.67 -8.16 -5.07
C ASP A 329 -5.90 -8.87 -6.42
N ASP A 330 -6.83 -9.81 -6.42
CA ASP A 330 -7.29 -10.55 -7.57
C ASP A 330 -8.79 -10.86 -7.47
N PHE A 331 -9.38 -11.29 -8.55
CA PHE A 331 -10.78 -11.70 -8.60
C PHE A 331 -10.99 -12.80 -9.65
N LEU A 332 -12.02 -13.60 -9.45
CA LEU A 332 -12.40 -14.68 -10.37
C LEU A 332 -12.70 -14.08 -11.76
N ALA A 333 -11.96 -14.55 -12.76
CA ALA A 333 -12.12 -14.10 -14.13
C ALA A 333 -13.27 -14.83 -14.81
N ASP A 334 -14.32 -14.10 -15.13
CA ASP A 334 -15.44 -14.56 -15.95
C ASP A 334 -15.64 -13.64 -17.17
N ASN A 335 -16.60 -13.98 -18.00
CA ASN A 335 -16.90 -13.20 -19.20
C ASN A 335 -17.31 -11.75 -18.87
N SER A 336 -17.97 -11.51 -17.74
CA SER A 336 -18.38 -10.16 -17.30
C SER A 336 -17.17 -9.32 -16.92
N ILE A 337 -16.23 -9.93 -16.22
CA ILE A 337 -14.95 -9.28 -15.84
C ILE A 337 -14.12 -8.95 -17.09
N TYR A 338 -13.99 -9.90 -18.03
CA TYR A 338 -13.29 -9.63 -19.28
C TYR A 338 -13.90 -8.49 -20.08
N GLN A 339 -15.22 -8.42 -20.16
CA GLN A 339 -15.91 -7.30 -20.81
C GLN A 339 -15.69 -5.98 -20.07
N SER A 340 -15.73 -6.00 -18.75
CA SER A 340 -15.49 -4.81 -17.93
C SER A 340 -14.06 -4.30 -18.08
N LEU A 341 -13.07 -5.18 -18.13
CA LEU A 341 -11.68 -4.83 -18.37
C LEU A 341 -11.45 -4.32 -19.79
N ALA A 342 -12.07 -4.95 -20.81
CA ALA A 342 -12.01 -4.47 -22.19
C ALA A 342 -12.64 -3.07 -22.32
N THR A 343 -13.76 -2.82 -21.64
CA THR A 343 -14.36 -1.50 -21.58
C THR A 343 -13.46 -0.49 -20.89
N TYR A 344 -12.82 -0.88 -19.78
CA TYR A 344 -11.85 -0.02 -19.10
C TYR A 344 -10.68 0.34 -20.01
N ILE A 345 -10.13 -0.63 -20.77
CA ILE A 345 -9.06 -0.37 -21.77
C ILE A 345 -9.53 0.66 -22.79
N ALA A 346 -10.74 0.48 -23.35
CA ALA A 346 -11.32 1.42 -24.30
C ALA A 346 -11.48 2.83 -23.73
N GLU A 347 -12.02 2.96 -22.51
CA GLU A 347 -12.15 4.24 -21.81
C GLU A 347 -10.80 4.92 -21.54
N ARG A 348 -9.75 4.15 -21.23
CA ARG A 348 -8.40 4.70 -21.07
C ARG A 348 -7.86 5.20 -22.41
N CYS A 349 -8.12 4.47 -23.50
CA CYS A 349 -7.76 4.94 -24.85
C CYS A 349 -8.46 6.26 -25.18
N GLU A 350 -9.75 6.39 -24.93
CA GLU A 350 -10.48 7.63 -25.12
C GLU A 350 -9.94 8.77 -24.26
N HIS A 351 -9.75 8.51 -22.97
CA HIS A 351 -9.26 9.50 -22.00
C HIS A 351 -7.89 10.09 -22.38
N PHE A 352 -6.99 9.25 -22.86
CA PHE A 352 -5.64 9.65 -23.26
C PHE A 352 -5.50 9.95 -24.78
N ALA A 353 -6.62 9.99 -25.51
CA ALA A 353 -6.65 10.18 -26.97
C ALA A 353 -5.69 9.20 -27.71
N LEU A 354 -5.77 7.91 -27.35
CA LEU A 354 -4.99 6.82 -27.94
C LEU A 354 -5.85 6.05 -28.96
N PRO A 355 -5.23 5.37 -29.94
CA PRO A 355 -5.91 4.34 -30.73
C PRO A 355 -6.43 3.22 -29.86
N HIS A 356 -7.49 2.55 -30.30
CA HIS A 356 -8.02 1.38 -29.61
C HIS A 356 -7.15 0.13 -29.85
N PHE A 357 -7.30 -0.84 -28.97
CA PHE A 357 -6.64 -2.15 -29.07
C PHE A 357 -7.41 -3.08 -29.99
N SER A 358 -6.71 -3.90 -30.76
CA SER A 358 -7.31 -5.05 -31.43
C SER A 358 -7.74 -6.11 -30.41
N ALA A 359 -8.65 -7.01 -30.82
CA ALA A 359 -9.11 -8.09 -29.93
C ALA A 359 -7.95 -8.99 -29.45
N GLU A 360 -6.96 -9.27 -30.32
CA GLU A 360 -5.77 -10.05 -29.98
C GLU A 360 -4.86 -9.30 -28.99
N ALA A 361 -4.73 -7.99 -29.14
CA ALA A 361 -3.99 -7.16 -28.20
C ALA A 361 -4.66 -7.15 -26.82
N VAL A 362 -5.99 -6.99 -26.77
CA VAL A 362 -6.76 -7.09 -25.51
C VAL A 362 -6.55 -8.46 -24.86
N ALA A 363 -6.64 -9.55 -25.64
CA ALA A 363 -6.43 -10.90 -25.11
C ALA A 363 -5.02 -11.07 -24.53
N THR A 364 -3.99 -10.47 -25.17
CA THR A 364 -2.61 -10.50 -24.66
C THR A 364 -2.47 -9.71 -23.35
N VAL A 365 -3.12 -8.56 -23.24
CA VAL A 365 -3.18 -7.77 -22.01
C VAL A 365 -3.85 -8.57 -20.89
N LEU A 366 -5.00 -9.20 -21.15
CA LEU A 366 -5.72 -10.02 -20.16
C LEU A 366 -4.87 -11.23 -19.72
N LYS A 367 -4.22 -11.92 -20.68
CA LYS A 367 -3.26 -13.00 -20.36
C LYS A 367 -2.14 -12.50 -19.42
N THR A 368 -1.65 -11.30 -19.66
CA THR A 368 -0.62 -10.68 -18.82
C THR A 368 -1.13 -10.41 -17.40
N MET A 369 -2.38 -9.94 -17.26
CA MET A 369 -2.99 -9.72 -15.95
C MET A 369 -3.22 -11.03 -15.18
N HIS A 370 -3.56 -12.13 -15.84
CA HIS A 370 -3.57 -13.47 -15.22
C HIS A 370 -2.17 -13.88 -14.75
N ARG A 371 -1.15 -13.59 -15.56
CA ARG A 371 0.23 -13.90 -15.21
C ARG A 371 0.71 -13.16 -13.96
N TRP A 372 0.23 -11.95 -13.71
CA TRP A 372 0.59 -11.19 -12.50
C TRP A 372 0.11 -11.84 -11.19
N VAL A 373 -0.87 -12.73 -11.25
CA VAL A 373 -1.37 -13.52 -10.12
C VAL A 373 -1.04 -15.00 -10.22
N GLU A 374 -0.35 -15.41 -11.30
CA GLU A 374 0.04 -16.80 -11.56
C GLU A 374 -1.13 -17.79 -11.52
N ASP A 375 -2.33 -17.40 -11.97
CA ASP A 375 -3.51 -18.26 -11.98
C ASP A 375 -4.35 -18.05 -13.24
N LYS A 376 -4.84 -19.15 -13.82
CA LYS A 376 -5.69 -19.13 -15.02
C LYS A 376 -7.13 -18.72 -14.73
N THR A 377 -7.57 -18.88 -13.49
CA THR A 377 -8.94 -18.61 -13.05
C THR A 377 -9.11 -17.26 -12.38
N TYR A 378 -8.02 -16.69 -11.85
CA TYR A 378 -8.00 -15.38 -11.24
C TYR A 378 -7.24 -14.37 -12.09
N ILE A 379 -7.64 -13.10 -12.00
CA ILE A 379 -7.01 -12.00 -12.74
C ILE A 379 -6.70 -10.85 -11.79
N SER A 380 -5.59 -10.16 -12.03
CA SER A 380 -5.07 -9.13 -11.15
C SER A 380 -5.93 -7.86 -11.12
N SER A 381 -6.07 -7.29 -9.94
CA SER A 381 -6.70 -5.98 -9.71
C SER A 381 -5.78 -4.77 -9.93
N ARG A 382 -4.53 -4.97 -10.37
CA ARG A 382 -3.52 -3.89 -10.55
C ARG A 382 -3.84 -2.99 -11.74
N LEU A 383 -4.86 -2.15 -11.62
CA LEU A 383 -5.31 -1.24 -12.70
C LEU A 383 -4.24 -0.19 -13.08
N ALA A 384 -3.38 0.21 -12.14
CA ALA A 384 -2.28 1.12 -12.45
C ALA A 384 -1.25 0.47 -13.38
N SER A 385 -0.88 -0.79 -13.15
CA SER A 385 0.01 -1.55 -14.03
C SER A 385 -0.63 -1.79 -15.41
N LEU A 386 -1.94 -2.06 -15.42
CA LEU A 386 -2.72 -2.15 -16.66
C LEU A 386 -2.65 -0.83 -17.45
N GLN A 387 -2.87 0.30 -16.79
CA GLN A 387 -2.79 1.62 -17.43
C GLN A 387 -1.38 1.90 -17.98
N GLN A 388 -0.33 1.54 -17.26
CA GLN A 388 1.05 1.66 -17.74
C GLN A 388 1.28 0.80 -18.99
N LEU A 389 0.76 -0.43 -19.01
CA LEU A 389 0.86 -1.32 -20.17
C LEU A 389 0.13 -0.74 -21.38
N ILE A 390 -1.06 -0.16 -21.19
CA ILE A 390 -1.83 0.53 -22.25
C ILE A 390 -1.01 1.67 -22.85
N LEU A 391 -0.48 2.55 -22.02
CA LEU A 391 0.31 3.73 -22.46
C LEU A 391 1.60 3.33 -23.19
N ALA A 392 2.29 2.32 -22.65
CA ALA A 392 3.52 1.82 -23.25
C ALA A 392 3.24 1.15 -24.61
N SER A 393 2.18 0.34 -24.73
CA SER A 393 1.78 -0.30 -25.98
C SER A 393 1.40 0.71 -27.07
N ALA A 394 0.73 1.80 -26.67
CA ALA A 394 0.43 2.88 -27.59
C ALA A 394 1.68 3.61 -28.08
N THR A 395 2.72 3.69 -27.26
CA THR A 395 4.02 4.28 -27.63
C THR A 395 4.74 3.41 -28.63
N GLU A 396 4.81 2.09 -28.42
CA GLU A 396 5.39 1.13 -29.35
C GLU A 396 4.65 1.13 -30.69
N ALA A 397 3.31 1.13 -30.66
CA ALA A 397 2.51 1.18 -31.86
C ALA A 397 2.76 2.45 -32.68
N ARG A 398 2.97 3.62 -32.04
CA ARG A 398 3.35 4.87 -32.72
C ARG A 398 4.73 4.77 -33.37
N GLN A 399 5.69 4.10 -32.74
CA GLN A 399 7.02 3.90 -33.31
C GLN A 399 6.98 2.95 -34.54
N ARG A 400 6.10 1.94 -34.50
CA ARG A 400 5.89 1.01 -35.63
C ARG A 400 5.25 1.70 -36.84
N ALA A 401 4.37 2.68 -36.60
CA ALA A 401 3.64 3.39 -37.64
C ALA A 401 4.50 4.50 -38.26
N ALA A 402 5.36 4.15 -39.21
CA ALA A 402 6.29 5.07 -39.89
C ALA A 402 5.61 6.26 -40.59
N ASP A 403 4.34 6.14 -40.99
CA ASP A 403 3.58 7.16 -41.74
C ASP A 403 2.60 7.98 -40.88
N GLY A 404 2.64 7.88 -39.56
CA GLY A 404 1.81 8.66 -38.64
C GLY A 404 0.31 8.32 -38.62
N LYS A 405 -0.15 7.34 -39.39
CA LYS A 405 -1.51 6.80 -39.38
C LYS A 405 -1.58 5.52 -38.57
N LEU A 406 -1.71 5.66 -37.25
CA LEU A 406 -1.97 4.54 -36.36
C LEU A 406 -3.47 4.28 -36.28
N LEU A 407 -3.93 3.11 -36.71
CA LEU A 407 -5.35 2.74 -36.67
C LEU A 407 -5.71 1.95 -35.43
N LEU A 408 -4.87 0.99 -35.05
CA LEU A 408 -5.07 0.09 -33.90
C LEU A 408 -3.75 -0.22 -33.23
N ILE A 409 -3.80 -0.49 -31.92
CA ILE A 409 -2.73 -1.12 -31.15
C ILE A 409 -2.90 -2.63 -31.32
N GLU A 410 -1.89 -3.30 -31.85
CA GLU A 410 -1.93 -4.72 -32.16
C GLU A 410 -1.18 -5.56 -31.13
N LYS A 411 -1.38 -6.90 -31.17
CA LYS A 411 -0.67 -7.84 -30.30
C LYS A 411 0.86 -7.62 -30.32
N VAL A 412 1.43 -7.36 -31.49
CA VAL A 412 2.88 -7.14 -31.65
C VAL A 412 3.40 -5.96 -30.84
N ASP A 413 2.59 -4.92 -30.66
CA ASP A 413 2.96 -3.74 -29.85
C ASP A 413 2.97 -4.06 -28.35
N VAL A 414 1.98 -4.84 -27.88
CA VAL A 414 1.94 -5.33 -26.50
C VAL A 414 3.11 -6.26 -26.22
N ASP A 415 3.36 -7.23 -27.12
CA ASP A 415 4.47 -8.16 -27.02
C ASP A 415 5.82 -7.42 -26.99
N ALA A 416 5.98 -6.36 -27.79
CA ALA A 416 7.19 -5.53 -27.80
C ALA A 416 7.43 -4.85 -26.45
N VAL A 417 6.38 -4.33 -25.81
CA VAL A 417 6.48 -3.75 -24.46
C VAL A 417 6.88 -4.80 -23.43
N LEU A 418 6.24 -5.97 -23.46
CA LEU A 418 6.55 -7.05 -22.52
C LEU A 418 7.99 -7.52 -22.69
N GLN A 419 8.46 -7.66 -23.93
CA GLN A 419 9.84 -8.01 -24.26
C GLN A 419 10.84 -6.91 -23.86
N ALA A 420 10.49 -5.63 -24.05
CA ALA A 420 11.32 -4.52 -23.63
C ALA A 420 11.46 -4.46 -22.10
N ASN A 421 10.37 -4.70 -21.37
CA ASN A 421 10.39 -4.80 -19.91
C ASN A 421 11.29 -5.96 -19.47
N TYR A 422 11.09 -7.14 -20.02
CA TYR A 422 11.95 -8.30 -19.74
C TYR A 422 13.43 -8.00 -20.01
N LYS A 423 13.75 -7.35 -21.15
CA LYS A 423 15.14 -6.99 -21.50
C LYS A 423 15.80 -6.01 -20.52
N ARG A 424 15.04 -5.12 -19.91
CA ARG A 424 15.57 -4.14 -18.93
C ARG A 424 16.03 -4.80 -17.64
N HIS A 425 15.34 -5.87 -17.21
CA HIS A 425 15.57 -6.52 -15.93
C HIS A 425 16.38 -7.81 -16.01
N ARG A 426 16.65 -8.32 -17.22
CA ARG A 426 17.27 -9.64 -17.43
C ARG A 426 18.80 -9.70 -17.23
N SER A 427 19.47 -8.60 -16.92
CA SER A 427 20.94 -8.60 -16.81
C SER A 427 21.47 -9.66 -15.83
N PRO A 428 20.93 -9.83 -14.60
CA PRO A 428 21.35 -10.89 -13.70
C PRO A 428 21.11 -12.30 -14.25
N GLU A 429 19.95 -12.51 -14.89
CA GLU A 429 19.62 -13.79 -15.53
C GLU A 429 20.60 -14.13 -16.67
N MET A 430 20.95 -13.13 -17.49
CA MET A 430 21.90 -13.33 -18.61
C MET A 430 23.32 -13.62 -18.12
N GLN A 431 23.74 -13.00 -17.00
CA GLN A 431 25.01 -13.31 -16.38
C GLN A 431 25.04 -14.75 -15.87
N LEU A 432 23.99 -15.19 -15.19
CA LEU A 432 23.85 -16.55 -14.71
C LEU A 432 23.81 -17.57 -15.85
N LEU A 433 23.01 -17.29 -16.88
CA LEU A 433 22.95 -18.13 -18.09
C LEU A 433 24.32 -18.24 -18.76
N ARG A 434 25.07 -17.14 -18.86
CA ARG A 434 26.44 -17.15 -19.41
C ARG A 434 27.35 -18.02 -18.58
N SER A 435 27.35 -17.90 -17.24
CA SER A 435 28.17 -18.74 -16.37
C SER A 435 27.84 -20.24 -16.51
N ILE A 436 26.58 -20.58 -16.79
CA ILE A 436 26.18 -21.96 -17.09
C ILE A 436 26.71 -22.41 -18.45
N VAL A 437 26.59 -21.57 -19.49
CA VAL A 437 27.05 -21.89 -20.86
C VAL A 437 28.57 -22.00 -20.92
N ASP A 438 29.28 -21.11 -20.24
CA ASP A 438 30.75 -21.11 -20.18
C ASP A 438 31.29 -22.27 -19.29
N GLY A 439 30.43 -22.94 -18.51
CA GLY A 439 30.76 -24.08 -17.66
C GLY A 439 31.29 -23.73 -16.28
N ASP A 440 31.23 -22.43 -15.90
CA ASP A 440 31.58 -21.96 -14.55
C ASP A 440 30.57 -22.50 -13.52
N LEU A 441 29.28 -22.52 -13.86
CA LEU A 441 28.24 -23.21 -13.13
C LEU A 441 27.95 -24.57 -13.77
N MET A 442 28.13 -25.63 -13.00
CA MET A 442 28.07 -26.99 -13.50
C MET A 442 26.65 -27.54 -13.58
N ILE A 443 25.91 -27.21 -14.61
CA ILE A 443 24.60 -27.79 -14.93
C ILE A 443 24.76 -28.85 -16.01
N ARG A 444 24.16 -30.03 -15.82
CA ARG A 444 24.17 -31.13 -16.78
C ARG A 444 22.76 -31.40 -17.27
N LEU A 445 22.56 -31.47 -18.60
CA LEU A 445 21.24 -31.69 -19.22
C LEU A 445 21.12 -33.05 -19.93
N GLN A 446 22.16 -33.86 -19.90
CA GLN A 446 22.21 -35.14 -20.58
C GLN A 446 22.81 -36.23 -19.70
N GLY A 447 22.44 -37.48 -20.00
CA GLY A 447 22.91 -38.64 -19.27
C GLY A 447 22.15 -38.89 -17.98
N GLN A 448 22.66 -39.84 -17.24
CA GLN A 448 22.09 -40.26 -15.94
C GLN A 448 23.19 -40.28 -14.88
N VAL A 449 22.88 -39.83 -13.68
CA VAL A 449 23.85 -39.75 -12.57
C VAL A 449 23.16 -40.18 -11.27
N VAL A 450 23.90 -40.98 -10.46
CA VAL A 450 23.44 -41.38 -9.13
C VAL A 450 23.68 -40.24 -8.15
N GLY A 451 22.68 -39.95 -7.32
CA GLY A 451 22.76 -38.94 -6.26
C GLY A 451 22.87 -37.51 -6.78
N GLN A 452 22.40 -37.23 -7.99
CA GLN A 452 22.41 -35.90 -8.56
C GLN A 452 21.12 -35.62 -9.35
N ILE A 453 20.59 -34.41 -9.18
CA ILE A 453 19.41 -33.90 -9.89
C ILE A 453 19.51 -32.39 -10.10
N ASN A 454 18.81 -31.86 -11.11
CA ASN A 454 18.60 -30.42 -11.25
C ASN A 454 17.33 -30.01 -10.48
N GLY A 455 17.46 -29.16 -9.49
CA GLY A 455 16.39 -28.42 -8.87
C GLY A 455 16.12 -27.12 -9.62
N LEU A 456 15.01 -26.44 -9.29
CA LEU A 456 14.65 -25.13 -9.87
C LEU A 456 14.51 -24.09 -8.74
N THR A 457 15.23 -23.00 -8.88
CA THR A 457 15.12 -21.83 -8.01
C THR A 457 14.36 -20.71 -8.68
N HIS A 458 13.76 -19.84 -7.90
CA HIS A 458 13.18 -18.57 -8.32
C HIS A 458 13.97 -17.45 -7.64
N ILE A 459 14.49 -16.54 -8.45
CA ILE A 459 15.24 -15.36 -7.97
C ILE A 459 14.34 -14.16 -8.18
N ASP A 460 13.93 -13.55 -7.07
CA ASP A 460 13.11 -12.35 -7.04
C ASP A 460 14.00 -11.12 -6.85
N LEU A 461 13.88 -10.15 -7.76
CA LEU A 461 14.61 -8.87 -7.72
C LEU A 461 13.73 -7.72 -7.21
N GLY A 462 12.49 -8.01 -6.80
CA GLY A 462 11.51 -7.04 -6.33
C GLY A 462 10.64 -6.47 -7.46
N ASP A 463 11.22 -6.06 -8.56
CA ASP A 463 10.53 -5.55 -9.76
C ASP A 463 10.45 -6.56 -10.91
N ALA A 464 11.23 -7.62 -10.85
CA ALA A 464 11.24 -8.73 -11.80
C ALA A 464 11.77 -10.00 -11.14
N GLY A 465 11.34 -11.15 -11.65
CA GLY A 465 11.82 -12.45 -11.20
C GLY A 465 12.18 -13.35 -12.37
N PHE A 466 13.08 -14.29 -12.14
CA PHE A 466 13.43 -15.34 -13.12
C PHE A 466 13.77 -16.65 -12.43
N GLY A 467 13.62 -17.74 -13.14
CA GLY A 467 14.02 -19.06 -12.67
C GLY A 467 15.38 -19.48 -13.17
N SER A 468 16.05 -20.37 -12.42
CA SER A 468 17.31 -20.98 -12.80
C SER A 468 17.39 -22.41 -12.31
N PRO A 469 18.06 -23.33 -13.05
CA PRO A 469 18.41 -24.62 -12.50
C PRO A 469 19.54 -24.48 -11.47
N VAL A 470 19.48 -25.32 -10.45
CA VAL A 470 20.55 -25.54 -9.48
C VAL A 470 20.82 -27.02 -9.36
N ARG A 471 22.10 -27.42 -9.31
CA ARG A 471 22.46 -28.81 -9.12
C ARG A 471 22.38 -29.17 -7.63
N ILE A 472 21.59 -30.20 -7.33
CA ILE A 472 21.48 -30.79 -5.98
C ILE A 472 22.16 -32.15 -6.01
N THR A 473 23.03 -32.38 -5.05
CA THR A 473 23.72 -33.65 -4.90
C THR A 473 23.54 -34.28 -3.51
N ALA A 474 23.54 -35.62 -3.48
CA ALA A 474 23.46 -36.38 -2.27
C ALA A 474 24.57 -37.45 -2.25
N ARG A 475 25.16 -37.67 -1.09
CA ARG A 475 26.11 -38.75 -0.81
C ARG A 475 25.67 -39.48 0.43
N CYS A 476 25.89 -40.80 0.50
CA CYS A 476 25.51 -41.55 1.67
C CYS A 476 26.52 -42.70 1.98
N PHE A 477 26.60 -43.07 3.25
CA PHE A 477 27.36 -44.19 3.76
C PHE A 477 26.77 -44.66 5.08
N ALA A 478 27.25 -45.83 5.61
CA ALA A 478 26.79 -46.35 6.88
C ALA A 478 27.23 -45.43 8.04
N GLY A 479 26.32 -45.09 8.94
CA GLY A 479 26.55 -44.21 10.09
C GLY A 479 25.27 -43.99 10.90
N GLU A 480 25.28 -43.08 11.86
CA GLU A 480 24.15 -42.79 12.73
C GLU A 480 23.72 -41.32 12.78
N ASP A 481 24.39 -40.43 12.04
CA ASP A 481 24.11 -39.00 12.08
C ASP A 481 22.83 -38.60 11.29
N GLY A 482 22.31 -39.54 10.48
CA GLY A 482 21.11 -39.28 9.67
C GLY A 482 21.38 -38.45 8.41
N VAL A 483 20.48 -37.60 8.04
CA VAL A 483 20.56 -36.73 6.85
C VAL A 483 20.99 -35.36 7.27
N ILE A 484 22.09 -34.85 6.73
CA ILE A 484 22.63 -33.52 6.97
C ILE A 484 22.53 -32.73 5.67
N ASN A 485 21.98 -31.53 5.74
CA ASN A 485 22.04 -30.57 4.64
C ASN A 485 23.22 -29.62 4.93
N ILE A 486 24.17 -29.57 4.00
CA ILE A 486 25.41 -28.80 4.17
C ILE A 486 25.12 -27.31 4.23
N ASP A 487 24.24 -26.84 3.38
CA ASP A 487 23.86 -25.40 3.32
C ASP A 487 23.23 -24.93 4.64
N ARG A 488 22.46 -25.81 5.30
CA ARG A 488 21.87 -25.54 6.61
C ARG A 488 22.96 -25.50 7.72
N GLU A 489 23.90 -26.42 7.70
CA GLU A 489 24.96 -26.46 8.74
C GLU A 489 25.88 -25.23 8.67
N VAL A 490 25.95 -24.56 7.52
CA VAL A 490 26.72 -23.32 7.36
C VAL A 490 25.81 -22.05 7.35
N GLU A 491 24.56 -22.19 7.83
CA GLU A 491 23.60 -21.10 8.00
C GLU A 491 23.27 -20.37 6.68
N MET A 492 23.25 -21.10 5.57
CA MET A 492 22.89 -20.60 4.24
C MET A 492 21.46 -20.95 3.84
N THR A 493 20.61 -21.38 4.78
CA THR A 493 19.20 -21.71 4.52
C THR A 493 18.27 -20.89 5.39
N GLY A 494 17.07 -20.60 4.85
CA GLY A 494 16.02 -19.95 5.60
C GLY A 494 15.06 -20.93 6.29
N PRO A 495 14.21 -20.45 7.21
CA PRO A 495 13.35 -21.30 8.05
C PRO A 495 12.38 -22.18 7.27
N ASN A 496 11.88 -21.73 6.11
CA ASN A 496 10.96 -22.53 5.29
C ASN A 496 11.68 -23.69 4.60
N HIS A 497 12.92 -23.48 4.17
CA HIS A 497 13.74 -24.54 3.62
C HIS A 497 14.04 -25.61 4.68
N ASP A 498 14.46 -25.19 5.89
CA ASP A 498 14.74 -26.08 7.02
C ASP A 498 13.51 -26.90 7.39
N LYS A 499 12.32 -26.30 7.39
CA LYS A 499 11.06 -27.01 7.58
C LYS A 499 10.84 -28.10 6.53
N GLY A 500 11.10 -27.78 5.25
CA GLY A 500 11.01 -28.75 4.14
C GLY A 500 11.95 -29.94 4.33
N LEU A 501 13.17 -29.68 4.77
CA LEU A 501 14.17 -30.70 5.07
C LEU A 501 13.72 -31.62 6.22
N PHE A 502 13.19 -31.07 7.31
CA PHE A 502 12.68 -31.89 8.42
C PHE A 502 11.49 -32.75 8.01
N ILE A 503 10.59 -32.24 7.15
CA ILE A 503 9.48 -33.02 6.60
C ILE A 503 10.00 -34.18 5.75
N LEU A 504 10.99 -33.95 4.90
CA LEU A 504 11.63 -34.99 4.08
C LEU A 504 12.26 -36.07 4.98
N GLN A 505 13.03 -35.69 6.00
CA GLN A 505 13.64 -36.61 6.95
C GLN A 505 12.60 -37.44 7.69
N SER A 506 11.53 -36.81 8.15
CA SER A 506 10.40 -37.48 8.82
C SER A 506 9.71 -38.48 7.91
N TRP A 507 9.45 -38.13 6.65
CA TRP A 507 8.85 -39.02 5.66
C TRP A 507 9.77 -40.24 5.39
N LEU A 508 11.06 -40.00 5.19
CA LEU A 508 12.03 -41.07 4.95
C LEU A 508 12.07 -42.06 6.13
N SER A 509 12.17 -41.55 7.37
CA SER A 509 12.20 -42.38 8.58
C SER A 509 10.89 -43.17 8.75
N ALA A 510 9.75 -42.57 8.48
CA ALA A 510 8.46 -43.26 8.57
C ALA A 510 8.29 -44.34 7.49
N SER A 511 8.82 -44.13 6.28
CA SER A 511 8.79 -45.10 5.18
C SER A 511 9.62 -46.36 5.48
N PHE A 512 10.59 -46.29 6.37
CA PHE A 512 11.44 -47.38 6.79
C PHE A 512 11.42 -47.57 8.31
N ALA A 513 10.25 -47.47 8.93
CA ALA A 513 10.07 -47.48 10.37
C ALA A 513 10.62 -48.79 11.05
N THR A 514 10.58 -49.92 10.34
CA THR A 514 11.14 -51.21 10.82
C THR A 514 12.67 -51.20 10.93
N LEU A 515 13.33 -50.24 10.26
CA LEU A 515 14.78 -50.04 10.27
C LEU A 515 15.23 -48.83 11.10
N THR A 516 14.26 -48.12 11.71
CA THR A 516 14.56 -46.94 12.52
C THR A 516 15.12 -47.30 13.90
N PRO A 517 16.17 -46.60 14.42
CA PRO A 517 16.90 -45.50 13.77
C PRO A 517 17.69 -46.00 12.56
N LEU A 518 17.66 -45.17 11.47
CA LEU A 518 18.36 -45.52 10.24
C LEU A 518 19.88 -45.45 10.45
N SER A 519 20.60 -46.54 10.14
CA SER A 519 22.04 -46.55 10.16
C SER A 519 22.62 -45.89 8.91
N LEU A 520 22.36 -44.60 8.78
CA LEU A 520 22.61 -43.80 7.59
C LEU A 520 23.32 -42.49 7.97
N ASN A 521 24.43 -42.21 7.32
CA ASN A 521 24.94 -40.84 7.16
C ASN A 521 24.74 -40.42 5.72
N ALA A 522 24.02 -39.35 5.52
CA ALA A 522 23.82 -38.78 4.20
C ALA A 522 24.02 -37.26 4.23
N SER A 523 24.58 -36.72 3.15
CA SER A 523 24.74 -35.29 2.98
C SER A 523 23.99 -34.83 1.73
N LEU A 524 23.31 -33.70 1.83
CA LEU A 524 22.69 -32.98 0.75
C LEU A 524 23.35 -31.61 0.58
N VAL A 525 23.48 -31.13 -0.65
CA VAL A 525 24.06 -29.82 -0.92
C VAL A 525 23.47 -29.23 -2.25
N PHE A 526 23.26 -27.93 -2.24
CA PHE A 526 23.01 -27.14 -3.44
C PHE A 526 24.37 -26.69 -3.98
N GLU A 527 24.84 -27.38 -5.02
CA GLU A 527 26.16 -27.13 -5.57
C GLU A 527 26.26 -25.71 -6.16
N GLN A 528 27.30 -25.00 -5.74
CA GLN A 528 27.59 -23.63 -6.22
C GLN A 528 26.48 -22.61 -5.95
N GLU A 529 25.63 -22.83 -4.94
CA GLU A 529 24.71 -21.82 -4.45
C GLU A 529 25.34 -21.12 -3.24
N TYR A 530 25.59 -19.82 -3.36
CA TYR A 530 26.31 -19.05 -2.34
C TYR A 530 25.51 -17.85 -1.79
N HIS A 531 24.27 -17.67 -2.28
CA HIS A 531 23.41 -16.53 -1.88
C HIS A 531 22.36 -16.92 -0.85
N GLY A 532 22.29 -18.22 -0.52
CA GLY A 532 21.30 -18.76 0.39
C GLY A 532 20.07 -19.34 -0.31
N VAL A 533 19.47 -20.34 0.32
CA VAL A 533 18.29 -21.06 -0.15
C VAL A 533 17.14 -20.80 0.79
N GLU A 534 16.01 -20.34 0.24
CA GLU A 534 14.76 -20.14 1.00
C GLU A 534 13.59 -20.84 0.31
N GLY A 535 12.58 -21.21 1.10
CA GLY A 535 11.39 -21.92 0.63
C GLY A 535 11.55 -23.43 0.61
N ASP A 536 10.43 -24.13 0.71
CA ASP A 536 10.35 -25.60 0.76
C ASP A 536 10.22 -26.26 -0.61
N SER A 537 10.22 -25.49 -1.69
CA SER A 537 9.94 -25.95 -3.05
C SER A 537 11.01 -26.86 -3.66
N ALA A 538 12.15 -27.04 -3.00
CA ALA A 538 13.20 -27.96 -3.42
C ALA A 538 13.12 -29.32 -2.69
N SER A 539 12.27 -29.49 -1.67
CA SER A 539 12.26 -30.67 -0.82
C SER A 539 12.07 -32.00 -1.57
N CYS A 540 11.27 -32.01 -2.63
CA CYS A 540 11.12 -33.23 -3.45
C CYS A 540 12.38 -33.51 -4.31
N ALA A 541 13.06 -32.49 -4.83
CA ALA A 541 14.30 -32.68 -5.57
C ALA A 541 15.43 -33.20 -4.66
N GLU A 542 15.54 -32.67 -3.45
CA GLU A 542 16.46 -33.17 -2.42
C GLU A 542 16.13 -34.62 -2.06
N LEU A 543 14.85 -34.95 -1.90
CA LEU A 543 14.43 -36.33 -1.65
C LEU A 543 14.85 -37.27 -2.79
N TYR A 544 14.67 -36.89 -4.04
CA TYR A 544 15.06 -37.75 -5.17
C TYR A 544 16.57 -37.92 -5.28
N ALA A 545 17.35 -36.86 -5.04
CA ALA A 545 18.80 -36.98 -4.96
C ALA A 545 19.22 -37.99 -3.88
N LEU A 546 18.57 -37.90 -2.72
CA LEU A 546 18.82 -38.78 -1.56
C LEU A 546 18.42 -40.25 -1.85
N LEU A 547 17.20 -40.47 -2.35
CA LEU A 547 16.73 -41.82 -2.73
C LEU A 547 17.64 -42.44 -3.79
N SER A 548 18.08 -41.66 -4.76
CA SER A 548 19.04 -42.10 -5.80
C SER A 548 20.40 -42.47 -5.18
N ALA A 549 20.94 -41.67 -4.27
CA ALA A 549 22.19 -41.96 -3.60
C ALA A 549 22.11 -43.25 -2.78
N ILE A 550 21.01 -43.46 -2.05
CA ILE A 550 20.82 -44.65 -1.21
C ILE A 550 20.57 -45.89 -2.08
N SER A 551 19.66 -45.80 -3.08
CA SER A 551 19.29 -46.94 -3.92
C SER A 551 20.35 -47.31 -4.96
N GLY A 552 21.27 -46.39 -5.29
CA GLY A 552 22.19 -46.55 -6.41
C GLY A 552 21.56 -46.39 -7.80
N LEU A 553 20.30 -45.99 -7.88
CA LEU A 553 19.56 -45.80 -9.12
C LEU A 553 19.89 -44.42 -9.73
N PRO A 554 20.34 -44.35 -10.99
CA PRO A 554 20.68 -43.07 -11.60
C PRO A 554 19.44 -42.27 -12.02
N LEU A 555 19.56 -40.93 -11.95
CA LEU A 555 18.51 -40.01 -12.35
C LEU A 555 18.83 -39.30 -13.68
N PRO A 556 17.83 -39.06 -14.54
CA PRO A 556 18.02 -38.36 -15.81
C PRO A 556 18.32 -36.89 -15.56
N GLN A 557 19.43 -36.40 -16.09
CA GLN A 557 19.90 -35.04 -15.86
C GLN A 557 19.16 -33.97 -16.71
N GLY A 558 18.42 -34.41 -17.73
CA GLY A 558 17.58 -33.52 -18.55
C GLY A 558 16.26 -33.12 -17.91
N ILE A 559 15.85 -33.75 -16.82
CA ILE A 559 14.63 -33.43 -16.12
C ILE A 559 14.96 -32.64 -14.85
N ALA A 560 14.50 -31.40 -14.78
CA ALA A 560 14.58 -30.62 -13.57
C ALA A 560 13.32 -30.80 -12.72
N VAL A 561 13.46 -30.68 -11.39
CA VAL A 561 12.38 -30.96 -10.45
C VAL A 561 12.18 -29.78 -9.53
N THR A 562 10.92 -29.42 -9.30
CA THR A 562 10.52 -28.51 -8.24
C THR A 562 9.20 -28.98 -7.62
N GLY A 563 9.08 -28.83 -6.31
CA GLY A 563 7.88 -29.22 -5.58
C GLY A 563 8.12 -29.28 -4.09
N ALA A 564 7.15 -28.87 -3.30
CA ALA A 564 7.11 -29.03 -1.87
C ALA A 564 6.31 -30.29 -1.52
N MET A 565 6.72 -31.03 -0.50
CA MET A 565 6.05 -32.23 -0.02
C MET A 565 5.56 -32.06 1.41
N ASN A 566 4.49 -32.76 1.75
CA ASN A 566 4.05 -32.91 3.15
C ASN A 566 4.58 -34.21 3.77
N GLN A 567 4.29 -34.45 5.07
CA GLN A 567 4.74 -35.65 5.80
C GLN A 567 4.18 -36.97 5.25
N HIS A 568 3.15 -36.93 4.41
CA HIS A 568 2.58 -38.11 3.76
C HIS A 568 3.14 -38.34 2.35
N GLY A 569 4.01 -37.45 1.87
CA GLY A 569 4.58 -37.52 0.52
C GLY A 569 3.68 -36.92 -0.57
N GLU A 570 2.58 -36.27 -0.19
CA GLU A 570 1.72 -35.56 -1.14
C GLU A 570 2.35 -34.26 -1.59
N MET A 571 2.20 -33.94 -2.87
CA MET A 571 2.78 -32.74 -3.47
C MET A 571 1.91 -31.49 -3.24
N MET A 572 2.55 -30.44 -2.78
CA MET A 572 1.94 -29.12 -2.58
C MET A 572 2.34 -28.17 -3.72
N ALA A 573 1.44 -27.22 -4.04
CA ALA A 573 1.74 -26.16 -5.01
C ALA A 573 2.88 -25.27 -4.54
N ILE A 574 3.69 -24.79 -5.50
CA ILE A 574 4.83 -23.91 -5.25
C ILE A 574 4.65 -22.59 -6.02
N GLY A 575 5.31 -21.53 -5.58
CA GLY A 575 5.35 -20.24 -6.26
C GLY A 575 6.41 -20.17 -7.36
N GLY A 576 6.23 -19.18 -8.28
CA GLY A 576 7.19 -18.90 -9.34
C GLY A 576 7.35 -20.02 -10.37
N VAL A 577 6.31 -20.86 -10.55
CA VAL A 577 6.39 -22.04 -11.43
C VAL A 577 6.65 -21.65 -12.88
N ASN A 578 6.06 -20.55 -13.35
CA ASN A 578 6.25 -20.09 -14.73
C ASN A 578 7.70 -19.63 -14.96
N GLU A 579 8.26 -18.83 -14.07
CA GLU A 579 9.62 -18.34 -14.11
C GLU A 579 10.63 -19.50 -14.02
N LYS A 580 10.38 -20.47 -13.15
CA LYS A 580 11.21 -21.68 -13.01
C LYS A 580 11.26 -22.49 -14.30
N ILE A 581 10.11 -22.75 -14.93
CA ILE A 581 10.04 -23.50 -16.20
C ILE A 581 10.70 -22.72 -17.33
N GLU A 582 10.40 -21.44 -17.47
CA GLU A 582 10.94 -20.59 -18.54
C GLU A 582 12.45 -20.39 -18.40
N GLY A 583 12.96 -20.23 -17.17
CA GLY A 583 14.39 -20.13 -16.88
C GLY A 583 15.13 -21.41 -17.25
N TYR A 584 14.60 -22.56 -16.84
CA TYR A 584 15.17 -23.85 -17.22
C TYR A 584 15.13 -24.10 -18.74
N PHE A 585 14.01 -23.77 -19.38
CA PHE A 585 13.87 -23.88 -20.83
C PHE A 585 14.94 -23.05 -21.57
N ARG A 586 15.22 -21.82 -21.11
CA ARG A 586 16.28 -20.98 -21.70
C ARG A 586 17.66 -21.61 -21.59
N VAL A 587 17.97 -22.23 -20.44
CA VAL A 587 19.22 -22.97 -20.25
C VAL A 587 19.27 -24.17 -21.20
N CYS A 588 18.21 -24.98 -21.29
CA CYS A 588 18.12 -26.11 -22.21
C CYS A 588 18.31 -25.69 -23.68
N LYS A 589 17.70 -24.55 -24.06
CA LYS A 589 17.84 -24.00 -25.41
C LYS A 589 19.27 -23.56 -25.69
N ALA A 590 19.94 -22.92 -24.73
CA ALA A 590 21.31 -22.44 -24.87
C ALA A 590 22.34 -23.58 -24.94
N LEU A 591 22.14 -24.65 -24.19
CA LEU A 591 23.04 -25.82 -24.14
C LEU A 591 22.69 -26.91 -25.16
N GLY A 592 21.56 -26.82 -25.83
CA GLY A 592 21.08 -27.75 -26.87
C GLY A 592 19.87 -28.57 -26.42
N LEU A 593 18.71 -28.20 -26.96
CA LEU A 593 17.43 -28.86 -26.73
C LEU A 593 17.28 -30.07 -27.67
N ASP A 594 17.27 -31.30 -27.14
CA ASP A 594 17.24 -32.55 -27.93
C ASP A 594 15.94 -33.36 -27.79
N GLY A 595 14.92 -32.80 -27.10
CA GLY A 595 13.62 -33.47 -26.91
C GLY A 595 13.53 -34.40 -25.72
N ARG A 596 14.57 -34.47 -24.87
CA ARG A 596 14.60 -35.26 -23.61
C ARG A 596 14.55 -34.39 -22.38
N GLN A 597 14.64 -33.08 -22.57
CA GLN A 597 14.56 -32.12 -21.46
C GLN A 597 13.13 -31.83 -21.10
N GLY A 598 12.95 -31.58 -19.80
CA GLY A 598 11.64 -31.25 -19.26
C GLY A 598 11.71 -30.91 -17.78
N VAL A 599 10.55 -30.67 -17.23
CA VAL A 599 10.35 -30.37 -15.81
C VAL A 599 9.35 -31.32 -15.20
N LEU A 600 9.53 -31.63 -13.93
CA LEU A 600 8.60 -32.38 -13.10
C LEU A 600 8.09 -31.43 -12.00
N ILE A 601 6.78 -31.16 -11.98
CA ILE A 601 6.13 -30.17 -11.12
C ILE A 601 4.94 -30.77 -10.40
N PRO A 602 4.48 -30.19 -9.26
CA PRO A 602 3.24 -30.63 -8.63
C PRO A 602 2.03 -30.45 -9.54
N GLU A 603 1.12 -31.43 -9.58
CA GLU A 603 -0.12 -31.33 -10.39
C GLU A 603 -0.97 -30.12 -9.98
N ARG A 604 -0.93 -29.75 -8.70
CA ARG A 604 -1.63 -28.56 -8.18
C ARG A 604 -1.18 -27.25 -8.86
N ASN A 605 0.01 -27.21 -9.45
CA ASN A 605 0.50 -26.08 -10.23
C ASN A 605 -0.01 -26.04 -11.68
N ALA A 606 -0.75 -27.04 -12.17
CA ALA A 606 -1.25 -27.05 -13.53
C ALA A 606 -2.19 -25.86 -13.85
N SER A 607 -2.96 -25.39 -12.86
CA SER A 607 -3.79 -24.19 -12.98
C SER A 607 -3.00 -22.88 -13.03
N HIS A 608 -1.74 -22.90 -12.55
CA HIS A 608 -0.87 -21.71 -12.48
C HIS A 608 -0.04 -21.53 -13.75
N LEU A 609 -0.03 -22.50 -14.67
CA LEU A 609 0.80 -22.46 -15.87
C LEU A 609 0.31 -21.43 -16.89
N LEU A 610 1.05 -20.34 -17.03
CA LEU A 610 0.82 -19.25 -17.97
C LEU A 610 2.11 -18.93 -18.74
N LEU A 611 2.65 -19.94 -19.40
CA LEU A 611 3.95 -19.91 -20.03
C LEU A 611 3.98 -18.98 -21.26
N ASN A 612 5.18 -18.54 -21.62
CA ASN A 612 5.41 -17.77 -22.83
C ASN A 612 5.22 -18.65 -24.09
N ASP A 613 4.94 -18.01 -25.22
CA ASP A 613 4.61 -18.68 -26.48
C ASP A 613 5.74 -19.59 -26.98
N GLU A 614 7.01 -19.27 -26.68
CA GLU A 614 8.17 -20.07 -27.10
C GLU A 614 8.22 -21.41 -26.38
N VAL A 615 7.97 -21.45 -25.06
CA VAL A 615 7.89 -22.72 -24.32
C VAL A 615 6.71 -23.55 -24.77
N ILE A 616 5.55 -22.91 -24.98
CA ILE A 616 4.34 -23.60 -25.48
C ILE A 616 4.62 -24.25 -26.83
N ALA A 617 5.24 -23.53 -27.78
CA ALA A 617 5.61 -24.04 -29.07
C ALA A 617 6.60 -25.23 -29.00
N ALA A 618 7.57 -25.16 -28.09
CA ALA A 618 8.53 -26.26 -27.88
C ALA A 618 7.86 -27.51 -27.28
N VAL A 619 6.90 -27.34 -26.37
CA VAL A 619 6.12 -28.46 -25.82
C VAL A 619 5.24 -29.08 -26.88
N GLN A 620 4.53 -28.27 -27.67
CA GLN A 620 3.73 -28.77 -28.80
C GLN A 620 4.55 -29.53 -29.86
N ALA A 621 5.78 -29.10 -30.07
CA ALA A 621 6.73 -29.75 -30.98
C ALA A 621 7.42 -31.00 -30.39
N GLY A 622 7.12 -31.36 -29.11
CA GLY A 622 7.73 -32.50 -28.42
C GLY A 622 9.23 -32.30 -28.15
N LYS A 623 9.71 -31.05 -28.12
CA LYS A 623 11.12 -30.73 -27.84
C LYS A 623 11.39 -30.45 -26.36
N PHE A 624 10.36 -30.13 -25.60
CA PHE A 624 10.42 -29.90 -24.17
C PHE A 624 9.19 -30.49 -23.53
N HIS A 625 9.28 -30.96 -22.27
CA HIS A 625 8.20 -31.68 -21.60
C HIS A 625 7.88 -31.10 -20.22
N ILE A 626 6.62 -31.10 -19.88
CA ILE A 626 6.14 -30.74 -18.54
C ILE A 626 5.36 -31.92 -17.99
N HIS A 627 5.87 -32.50 -16.91
CA HIS A 627 5.26 -33.63 -16.24
C HIS A 627 4.72 -33.19 -14.88
N THR A 628 3.57 -33.73 -14.51
CA THR A 628 2.95 -33.45 -13.21
C THR A 628 2.90 -34.71 -12.36
N PHE A 629 2.92 -34.56 -11.05
CA PHE A 629 2.80 -35.65 -10.09
C PHE A 629 2.05 -35.18 -8.83
N GLN A 630 1.36 -36.11 -8.18
CA GLN A 630 0.56 -35.87 -6.97
C GLN A 630 1.28 -36.34 -5.71
N HIS A 631 2.17 -37.34 -5.84
CA HIS A 631 2.88 -37.97 -4.74
C HIS A 631 4.36 -38.19 -5.08
N VAL A 632 5.25 -38.10 -4.09
CA VAL A 632 6.70 -38.27 -4.30
C VAL A 632 7.07 -39.62 -4.90
N LEU A 633 6.32 -40.68 -4.63
CA LEU A 633 6.56 -42.00 -5.22
C LEU A 633 6.30 -42.06 -6.73
N GLU A 634 5.33 -41.29 -7.23
CA GLU A 634 5.09 -41.16 -8.69
C GLU A 634 6.29 -40.52 -9.39
N GLY A 635 6.84 -39.47 -8.78
CA GLY A 635 8.04 -38.80 -9.31
C GLY A 635 9.26 -39.70 -9.25
N ALA A 636 9.45 -40.49 -8.19
CA ALA A 636 10.52 -41.45 -8.07
C ALA A 636 10.43 -42.53 -9.17
N ALA A 637 9.21 -43.05 -9.41
CA ALA A 637 8.96 -44.03 -10.47
C ALA A 637 9.23 -43.43 -11.87
N TYR A 638 8.76 -42.23 -12.12
CA TYR A 638 8.99 -41.52 -13.39
C TYR A 638 10.49 -41.30 -13.67
N LEU A 639 11.23 -40.81 -12.67
CA LEU A 639 12.65 -40.47 -12.83
C LEU A 639 13.56 -41.70 -13.00
N THR A 640 13.22 -42.82 -12.33
CA THR A 640 14.03 -44.04 -12.37
C THR A 640 13.61 -45.04 -13.45
N GLY A 641 12.37 -44.94 -13.92
CA GLY A 641 11.76 -45.92 -14.82
C GLY A 641 11.38 -47.25 -14.13
N LEU A 642 11.48 -47.31 -12.80
CA LEU A 642 11.08 -48.48 -12.00
C LEU A 642 9.82 -48.17 -11.21
N SER A 643 9.06 -49.22 -10.85
CA SER A 643 7.97 -49.04 -9.88
C SER A 643 8.49 -48.45 -8.57
N ALA A 644 7.74 -47.53 -7.96
CA ALA A 644 8.11 -47.00 -6.65
C ALA A 644 8.13 -48.10 -5.58
N GLY A 645 7.18 -49.04 -5.65
CA GLY A 645 6.96 -50.11 -4.70
C GLY A 645 5.95 -49.73 -3.61
N GLU A 646 5.06 -50.68 -3.31
CA GLU A 646 4.14 -50.58 -2.16
C GLU A 646 4.64 -51.52 -1.06
N MET A 647 4.60 -51.04 0.18
CA MET A 647 5.03 -51.78 1.34
C MET A 647 3.97 -52.87 1.66
N ASP A 648 4.45 -54.10 1.90
CA ASP A 648 3.60 -55.20 2.32
C ASP A 648 3.28 -55.16 3.84
N ALA A 649 2.48 -56.10 4.31
CA ALA A 649 2.07 -56.20 5.72
C ALA A 649 3.25 -56.45 6.69
N ASP A 650 4.36 -56.97 6.19
CA ASP A 650 5.58 -57.28 6.95
C ASP A 650 6.58 -56.08 6.93
N GLY A 651 6.21 -54.97 6.29
CA GLY A 651 7.07 -53.77 6.21
C GLY A 651 8.14 -53.88 5.16
N ARG A 652 7.96 -54.69 4.11
CA ARG A 652 8.93 -54.87 3.03
C ARG A 652 8.41 -54.31 1.72
N TYR A 653 9.34 -53.75 0.94
CA TYR A 653 9.09 -53.32 -0.40
C TYR A 653 9.52 -54.35 -1.44
N PRO A 654 8.87 -54.46 -2.61
CA PRO A 654 9.35 -55.33 -3.69
C PRO A 654 10.80 -55.02 -4.06
N ALA A 655 11.60 -56.09 -4.17
CA ALA A 655 13.07 -55.95 -4.36
C ALA A 655 13.48 -55.21 -5.67
N ASP A 656 12.61 -55.25 -6.68
CA ASP A 656 12.80 -54.61 -8.00
C ASP A 656 12.19 -53.20 -8.06
N SER A 657 11.72 -52.67 -6.95
CA SER A 657 11.18 -51.32 -6.83
C SER A 657 12.19 -50.30 -6.31
N VAL A 658 11.94 -49.01 -6.52
CA VAL A 658 12.82 -47.94 -5.99
C VAL A 658 12.96 -48.04 -4.47
N MET A 659 11.84 -48.17 -3.74
CA MET A 659 11.84 -48.28 -2.28
C MET A 659 12.47 -49.60 -1.81
N GLY A 660 12.37 -50.69 -2.59
CA GLY A 660 13.04 -51.93 -2.32
C GLY A 660 14.57 -51.83 -2.42
N HIS A 661 15.10 -51.14 -3.40
CA HIS A 661 16.54 -50.84 -3.53
C HIS A 661 17.02 -49.97 -2.36
N VAL A 662 16.24 -48.97 -1.94
CA VAL A 662 16.55 -48.14 -0.76
C VAL A 662 16.60 -49.03 0.50
N GLN A 663 15.58 -49.87 0.73
CA GLN A 663 15.47 -50.76 1.87
C GLN A 663 16.69 -51.72 1.95
N ALA A 664 17.03 -52.35 0.83
CA ALA A 664 18.15 -53.26 0.77
C ALA A 664 19.51 -52.59 1.14
N THR A 665 19.70 -51.33 0.75
CA THR A 665 20.88 -50.57 1.09
C THR A 665 20.89 -50.18 2.58
N LEU A 666 19.74 -49.73 3.13
CA LEU A 666 19.64 -49.41 4.56
C LEU A 666 19.87 -50.65 5.46
N GLU A 667 19.34 -51.81 5.05
CA GLU A 667 19.63 -53.08 5.74
C GLU A 667 21.12 -53.45 5.70
N ARG A 668 21.81 -53.23 4.56
CA ARG A 668 23.24 -53.42 4.41
C ARG A 668 24.02 -52.45 5.31
N PHE A 669 23.64 -51.18 5.34
CA PHE A 669 24.29 -50.18 6.21
C PHE A 669 24.13 -50.52 7.69
N ARG A 670 22.98 -51.02 8.11
CA ARG A 670 22.73 -51.50 9.46
C ARG A 670 23.65 -52.62 9.83
N LYS A 671 23.83 -53.63 8.97
CA LYS A 671 24.76 -54.76 9.19
C LYS A 671 26.22 -54.30 9.35
N ILE A 672 26.65 -53.35 8.50
CA ILE A 672 28.02 -52.78 8.59
C ILE A 672 28.18 -52.01 9.89
N TYR A 673 27.19 -51.19 10.27
CA TYR A 673 27.22 -50.42 11.52
C TYR A 673 27.26 -51.32 12.75
N ASP A 674 26.41 -52.36 12.81
CA ASP A 674 26.37 -53.31 13.91
C ASP A 674 27.69 -54.13 14.03
N SER A 675 28.30 -54.51 12.90
CA SER A 675 29.59 -55.22 12.92
C SER A 675 30.73 -54.36 13.47
N ASN A 676 30.80 -53.09 13.07
CA ASN A 676 31.80 -52.16 13.56
C ASN A 676 31.66 -51.87 15.05
N LYS A 677 30.43 -51.85 15.59
CA LYS A 677 30.14 -51.60 17.00
C LYS A 677 30.38 -52.84 17.89
N SER A 678 30.44 -54.03 17.30
CA SER A 678 30.78 -55.25 18.00
C SER A 678 32.29 -55.50 18.10
N ASP A 679 33.09 -54.78 17.29
CA ASP A 679 34.55 -54.84 17.29
C ASP A 679 35.21 -53.76 18.19
N GLU A 680 34.42 -52.77 18.69
CA GLU A 680 34.77 -51.83 19.74
C GLU A 680 34.40 -52.36 21.13
#